data_aa29ca6e610a469d5bbd9e7042f41a9b
#
_entry.id   aa29ca6e610a469d5bbd9e7042f41a9b
#
_cell.length_a   1.000
_cell.length_b   1.000
_cell.length_c   1.000
_cell.angle_alpha   90.00
_cell.angle_beta   90.00
_cell.angle_gamma   90.00
#
_symmetry.space_group_name_H-M   'P 1'
#
loop_
_entity.id
_entity.type
_entity.pdbx_description
1 polymer ?
#
loop_
_entity_poly.entity_id
_entity_poly.type
_entity_poly.pdbx_seq_one_letter_code
_entity_poly.pdbx_strand_id
1 'polypeptide(L)'
;MSAQRLPVAPTRRATAAEHACVRIDSERCAGCQECLIRCPTGALALDPVTWIAQADEPLCVGCRQCQRVCPYRAIEVVGPMVVAARHEAPLLHVEPLEGDTREIRRGFSGWPDALNEAERCLLCPDPTCVEGCPAHNDIPAFIAALRERDVAGAHAILRQTTMLPDVCSRVCDQSAQCEGACSWALAGGQAVAIGRLERFLTERATVPGVTPESAEGAGLSIAIVGSGPAGCAAAWELLAAGATVTMVEKDAEPGGVLRWGIPDFTLPAAIARRPIQALVDAGLELRTGCALGRDVRLDELLDHHDAVVLAHGASAPLMPPVPGVDLPGVEEATGFLTRAKRALASGGRLPEIGASTVVLVIGGGNTAMDVARTVRRLGGRVIAVEWMDERFARVRPDELAEARAEGVDVRFTTTVEGLEGEAVGVSSAWLRRTRQRRLQELPKVAPGAPERLPVDRVVFALGYRVEAAVAAEVGTLPLPRIDLRHAFPNRPWTASGLFGGEASTIGLQALEREVTLAVAAAPVRAGWWARLFRRGQSGTVPRIGRWARIWRRQAAIGLAAASMPYEGRVWVVGDALVGPSTVVGAMAQGREAARSLLRARPSRGLSSGGTLPVGPTRAAADPDEARRSYLDRRRPIPL
;
A
#
# COMPACT_ATOMS: atom_id res chain seq x y z
N MET A 1 21.09 -7.55 -28.02
CA MET A 1 22.30 -6.72 -27.76
C MET A 1 22.46 -6.66 -26.23
N SER A 2 23.51 -7.33 -25.73
CA SER A 2 23.75 -7.43 -24.27
C SER A 2 24.27 -6.10 -23.77
N ALA A 3 23.50 -5.45 -22.90
CA ALA A 3 23.95 -4.29 -22.14
C ALA A 3 25.06 -4.75 -21.17
N GLN A 4 26.30 -4.44 -21.49
CA GLN A 4 27.41 -4.54 -20.56
C GLN A 4 27.16 -3.60 -19.39
N ARG A 5 26.99 -4.17 -18.20
CA ARG A 5 26.90 -3.41 -16.95
C ARG A 5 28.24 -2.73 -16.71
N LEU A 6 28.27 -1.41 -16.79
CA LEU A 6 29.42 -0.64 -16.34
C LEU A 6 29.49 -0.76 -14.79
N PRO A 7 30.65 -1.07 -14.22
CA PRO A 7 30.81 -1.08 -12.78
C PRO A 7 30.61 0.35 -12.24
N VAL A 8 29.80 0.49 -11.21
CA VAL A 8 29.65 1.74 -10.46
C VAL A 8 30.99 2.01 -9.77
N ALA A 9 31.79 2.90 -10.31
CA ALA A 9 33.02 3.33 -9.67
C ALA A 9 32.67 4.09 -8.40
N PRO A 10 33.25 3.73 -7.22
CA PRO A 10 33.08 4.52 -6.03
C PRO A 10 33.73 5.89 -6.24
N THR A 11 32.95 6.95 -6.10
CA THR A 11 33.37 8.34 -6.37
C THR A 11 34.37 8.90 -5.35
N ARG A 12 34.81 8.10 -4.37
CA ARG A 12 35.86 8.47 -3.42
C ARG A 12 36.58 7.22 -2.91
N ARG A 13 37.90 7.16 -3.01
CA ARG A 13 38.72 6.20 -2.25
C ARG A 13 38.64 6.59 -0.78
N ALA A 14 37.90 5.84 0.03
CA ALA A 14 37.85 5.98 1.47
C ALA A 14 39.16 5.47 2.10
N THR A 15 39.53 6.00 3.24
CA THR A 15 40.68 5.52 4.00
C THR A 15 40.36 4.19 4.68
N ALA A 16 41.36 3.40 5.05
CA ALA A 16 41.19 2.04 5.61
C ALA A 16 40.29 1.95 6.86
N ALA A 17 40.03 3.06 7.55
CA ALA A 17 39.15 3.15 8.71
C ALA A 17 37.64 3.32 8.31
N GLU A 18 37.34 3.53 7.03
CA GLU A 18 35.98 3.88 6.53
C GLU A 18 35.33 2.74 5.77
N HIS A 19 35.94 1.56 5.67
CA HIS A 19 35.39 0.42 4.95
C HIS A 19 34.63 -0.54 5.85
N ALA A 20 33.55 -1.12 5.33
CA ALA A 20 32.90 -2.27 5.95
C ALA A 20 33.78 -3.52 5.79
N CYS A 21 34.03 -4.22 6.88
CA CYS A 21 34.73 -5.50 6.87
C CYS A 21 33.72 -6.65 6.80
N VAL A 22 33.97 -7.62 5.94
CA VAL A 22 33.15 -8.83 5.80
C VAL A 22 33.89 -10.00 6.41
N ARG A 23 33.42 -10.50 7.54
CA ARG A 23 33.94 -11.70 8.18
C ARG A 23 33.16 -12.91 7.68
N ILE A 24 33.89 -13.93 7.23
CA ILE A 24 33.32 -15.18 6.73
C ILE A 24 33.81 -16.33 7.60
N ASP A 25 32.85 -17.02 8.22
CA ASP A 25 33.10 -18.23 9.00
C ASP A 25 33.30 -19.40 8.02
N SER A 26 34.51 -19.87 7.88
CA SER A 26 34.90 -20.93 6.97
C SER A 26 34.30 -22.29 7.31
N GLU A 27 33.97 -22.53 8.59
CA GLU A 27 33.36 -23.79 9.03
C GLU A 27 31.88 -23.86 8.66
N ARG A 28 31.23 -22.68 8.52
CA ARG A 28 29.81 -22.57 8.17
C ARG A 28 29.58 -22.31 6.69
N CYS A 29 30.58 -21.81 5.98
CA CYS A 29 30.43 -21.48 4.56
C CYS A 29 30.36 -22.75 3.71
N ALA A 30 29.20 -23.00 3.08
CA ALA A 30 29.00 -24.15 2.21
C ALA A 30 29.29 -23.87 0.73
N GLY A 31 29.86 -22.71 0.37
CA GLY A 31 30.15 -22.36 -1.03
C GLY A 31 28.92 -22.21 -1.94
N CYS A 32 27.74 -21.96 -1.37
CA CYS A 32 26.46 -21.97 -2.10
C CYS A 32 26.23 -20.79 -3.05
N GLN A 33 27.13 -19.80 -3.08
CA GLN A 33 27.14 -18.62 -3.93
C GLN A 33 25.99 -17.61 -3.74
N GLU A 34 25.06 -17.84 -2.84
CA GLU A 34 23.91 -16.97 -2.58
C GLU A 34 24.33 -15.51 -2.28
N CYS A 35 25.44 -15.36 -1.56
CA CYS A 35 26.00 -14.05 -1.22
C CYS A 35 26.64 -13.34 -2.41
N LEU A 36 27.25 -14.08 -3.35
CA LEU A 36 27.91 -13.54 -4.52
C LEU A 36 26.90 -12.99 -5.51
N ILE A 37 25.86 -13.82 -5.81
CA ILE A 37 24.81 -13.49 -6.77
C ILE A 37 24.07 -12.21 -6.39
N ARG A 38 23.93 -11.99 -5.10
CA ARG A 38 23.17 -10.86 -4.55
C ARG A 38 24.04 -9.66 -4.13
N CYS A 39 25.36 -9.76 -4.29
CA CYS A 39 26.24 -8.64 -4.01
C CYS A 39 26.11 -7.56 -5.09
N PRO A 40 25.59 -6.36 -4.80
CA PRO A 40 25.37 -5.33 -5.81
C PRO A 40 26.67 -4.72 -6.36
N THR A 41 27.75 -4.77 -5.57
CA THR A 41 29.07 -4.22 -5.92
C THR A 41 30.07 -5.27 -6.42
N GLY A 42 29.68 -6.56 -6.40
CA GLY A 42 30.60 -7.63 -6.76
C GLY A 42 31.74 -7.86 -5.77
N ALA A 43 31.60 -7.38 -4.53
CA ALA A 43 32.63 -7.48 -3.49
C ALA A 43 32.87 -8.92 -2.98
N LEU A 44 32.16 -9.92 -3.48
CA LEU A 44 32.28 -11.30 -3.03
C LEU A 44 32.63 -12.23 -4.18
N ALA A 45 33.59 -13.11 -3.95
CA ALA A 45 34.01 -14.17 -4.86
C ALA A 45 34.17 -15.48 -4.09
N LEU A 46 34.20 -16.64 -4.78
CA LEU A 46 34.63 -17.89 -4.19
C LEU A 46 36.13 -18.07 -4.39
N ASP A 47 36.77 -18.53 -3.33
CA ASP A 47 38.13 -19.07 -3.46
C ASP A 47 38.06 -20.34 -4.35
N PRO A 48 38.86 -20.43 -5.42
CA PRO A 48 38.75 -21.51 -6.39
C PRO A 48 39.20 -22.87 -5.84
N VAL A 49 39.95 -22.90 -4.73
CA VAL A 49 40.50 -24.12 -4.14
C VAL A 49 39.60 -24.60 -2.98
N THR A 50 39.25 -23.68 -2.08
CA THR A 50 38.50 -24.04 -0.86
C THR A 50 36.99 -23.94 -1.03
N TRP A 51 36.52 -23.27 -2.08
CA TRP A 51 35.08 -22.97 -2.31
C TRP A 51 34.46 -22.13 -1.20
N ILE A 52 35.25 -21.48 -0.37
CA ILE A 52 34.80 -20.56 0.65
C ILE A 52 34.68 -19.16 0.06
N ALA A 53 33.61 -18.46 0.39
CA ALA A 53 33.43 -17.09 -0.04
C ALA A 53 34.53 -16.19 0.53
N GLN A 54 35.02 -15.26 -0.28
CA GLN A 54 36.02 -14.24 0.09
C GLN A 54 35.49 -12.88 -0.25
N ALA A 55 35.89 -11.86 0.50
CA ALA A 55 35.46 -10.48 0.30
C ALA A 55 36.59 -9.59 -0.16
N ASP A 56 36.33 -8.81 -1.20
CA ASP A 56 37.11 -7.63 -1.58
C ASP A 56 36.55 -6.43 -0.79
N GLU A 57 37.18 -6.13 0.34
CA GLU A 57 36.71 -5.07 1.26
C GLU A 57 36.62 -3.68 0.62
N PRO A 58 37.54 -3.23 -0.24
CA PRO A 58 37.42 -1.98 -0.98
C PRO A 58 36.16 -1.84 -1.82
N LEU A 59 35.58 -2.93 -2.30
CA LEU A 59 34.31 -2.95 -3.04
C LEU A 59 33.10 -3.05 -2.14
N CYS A 60 33.27 -3.36 -0.85
CA CYS A 60 32.16 -3.53 0.07
C CYS A 60 31.61 -2.19 0.55
N VAL A 61 30.35 -1.94 0.30
CA VAL A 61 29.62 -0.74 0.74
C VAL A 61 28.84 -0.93 2.04
N GLY A 62 28.97 -2.08 2.70
CA GLY A 62 28.32 -2.35 3.98
C GLY A 62 26.80 -2.53 3.93
N CYS A 63 26.20 -2.82 2.77
CA CYS A 63 24.74 -2.98 2.61
C CYS A 63 24.15 -4.21 3.30
N ARG A 64 24.99 -5.12 3.81
CA ARG A 64 24.64 -6.33 4.57
C ARG A 64 23.70 -7.31 3.83
N GLN A 65 23.58 -7.20 2.52
CA GLN A 65 22.72 -8.08 1.74
C GLN A 65 23.20 -9.53 1.81
N CYS A 66 24.52 -9.76 1.69
CA CYS A 66 25.16 -11.07 1.83
C CYS A 66 24.91 -11.72 3.19
N GLN A 67 24.95 -10.93 4.28
CA GLN A 67 24.65 -11.41 5.63
C GLN A 67 23.18 -11.82 5.79
N ARG A 68 22.26 -11.07 5.16
CA ARG A 68 20.82 -11.37 5.24
C ARG A 68 20.41 -12.63 4.48
N VAL A 69 21.05 -12.89 3.36
CA VAL A 69 20.68 -14.01 2.46
C VAL A 69 21.42 -15.29 2.76
N CYS A 70 22.52 -15.27 3.54
CA CYS A 70 23.28 -16.44 3.86
C CYS A 70 22.45 -17.47 4.67
N PRO A 71 22.12 -18.65 4.11
CA PRO A 71 21.30 -19.64 4.80
C PRO A 71 22.04 -20.30 5.96
N TYR A 72 23.37 -20.28 5.92
CA TYR A 72 24.26 -20.88 6.93
C TYR A 72 24.71 -19.88 8.00
N ARG A 73 24.33 -18.60 7.89
CA ARG A 73 24.78 -17.53 8.79
C ARG A 73 26.30 -17.45 8.92
N ALA A 74 26.99 -17.74 7.83
CA ALA A 74 28.45 -17.74 7.76
C ALA A 74 29.04 -16.34 7.57
N ILE A 75 28.23 -15.30 7.37
CA ILE A 75 28.70 -13.95 7.02
C ILE A 75 28.26 -12.94 8.05
N GLU A 76 29.22 -12.17 8.55
CA GLU A 76 29.02 -11.00 9.38
C GLU A 76 29.64 -9.78 8.70
N VAL A 77 28.88 -8.69 8.55
CA VAL A 77 29.38 -7.41 8.03
C VAL A 77 29.49 -6.40 9.17
N VAL A 78 30.71 -5.98 9.47
CA VAL A 78 31.04 -5.02 10.53
C VAL A 78 31.54 -3.71 9.91
N GLY A 79 31.34 -2.61 10.63
CA GLY A 79 31.77 -1.29 10.19
C GLY A 79 30.68 -0.44 9.55
N PRO A 80 31.02 0.77 9.10
CA PRO A 80 30.08 1.73 8.58
C PRO A 80 29.58 1.35 7.19
N MET A 81 28.41 1.88 6.84
CA MET A 81 27.94 1.88 5.46
C MET A 81 28.60 3.00 4.67
N VAL A 82 29.14 2.67 3.49
CA VAL A 82 29.72 3.65 2.57
C VAL A 82 28.62 4.08 1.60
N VAL A 83 27.85 5.07 2.01
CA VAL A 83 26.76 5.64 1.19
C VAL A 83 26.74 7.14 1.35
N ALA A 84 26.52 7.87 0.26
CA ALA A 84 26.29 9.30 0.32
C ALA A 84 25.07 9.61 1.19
N ALA A 85 25.08 10.71 1.92
CA ALA A 85 23.94 11.16 2.69
C ALA A 85 22.73 11.37 1.78
N ARG A 86 21.53 11.00 2.27
CA ARG A 86 20.28 11.28 1.57
C ARG A 86 20.12 12.80 1.44
N HIS A 87 19.79 13.25 0.25
CA HIS A 87 19.41 14.65 0.06
C HIS A 87 18.03 14.86 0.66
N GLU A 88 18.00 15.38 1.89
CA GLU A 88 16.74 15.70 2.56
C GLU A 88 16.12 16.92 1.87
N ALA A 89 14.88 16.76 1.40
CA ALA A 89 14.10 17.94 1.07
C ALA A 89 13.85 18.68 2.38
N PRO A 90 14.12 19.98 2.46
CA PRO A 90 13.62 20.74 3.58
C PRO A 90 12.11 20.50 3.65
N LEU A 91 11.63 20.09 4.81
CA LEU A 91 10.20 20.19 5.12
C LEU A 91 9.87 21.65 4.82
N LEU A 92 8.99 21.89 3.86
CA LEU A 92 8.50 23.22 3.65
C LEU A 92 7.75 23.57 4.93
N HIS A 93 8.37 24.37 5.79
CA HIS A 93 7.68 25.04 6.88
C HIS A 93 6.68 26.01 6.25
N VAL A 94 5.62 25.47 5.75
CA VAL A 94 4.48 26.25 5.34
C VAL A 94 3.66 26.34 6.62
N GLU A 95 3.75 27.46 7.32
CA GLU A 95 2.62 27.85 8.17
C GLU A 95 1.40 27.79 7.24
N PRO A 96 0.42 26.92 7.51
CA PRO A 96 -0.71 26.78 6.61
C PRO A 96 -1.45 28.11 6.61
N LEU A 97 -1.36 28.82 5.49
CA LEU A 97 -2.18 29.98 5.27
C LEU A 97 -3.63 29.52 5.19
N GLU A 98 -4.52 30.28 5.78
CA GLU A 98 -5.94 30.02 5.70
C GLU A 98 -6.38 29.91 4.23
N GLY A 99 -7.06 28.82 3.88
CA GLY A 99 -7.46 28.51 2.51
C GLY A 99 -6.36 27.91 1.62
N ASP A 100 -5.15 27.63 2.14
CA ASP A 100 -4.06 27.09 1.33
C ASP A 100 -4.29 25.60 0.98
N THR A 101 -4.53 25.35 -0.29
CA THR A 101 -4.69 23.99 -0.87
C THR A 101 -3.50 23.57 -1.72
N ARG A 102 -2.45 24.39 -1.79
CA ARG A 102 -1.27 24.07 -2.60
C ARG A 102 -0.61 22.81 -2.10
N GLU A 103 -0.11 22.06 -3.04
CA GLU A 103 0.63 20.84 -2.75
C GLU A 103 1.90 21.14 -1.94
N ILE A 104 2.04 20.49 -0.80
CA ILE A 104 3.11 20.76 0.16
C ILE A 104 4.36 19.93 -0.06
N ARG A 105 4.22 18.72 -0.59
CA ARG A 105 5.34 17.84 -0.92
C ARG A 105 5.84 18.18 -2.31
N ARG A 106 7.14 18.33 -2.44
CA ARG A 106 7.80 18.55 -3.72
C ARG A 106 8.71 17.37 -4.04
N GLY A 107 8.83 17.07 -5.32
CA GLY A 107 9.89 16.23 -5.84
C GLY A 107 11.26 16.91 -5.66
N PHE A 108 12.26 16.47 -6.40
CA PHE A 108 13.52 17.17 -6.49
C PHE A 108 13.37 18.44 -7.32
N SER A 109 14.05 19.53 -6.92
CA SER A 109 13.96 20.82 -7.59
C SER A 109 14.56 20.78 -9.00
N GLY A 110 15.58 19.97 -9.20
CA GLY A 110 16.30 19.88 -10.45
C GLY A 110 17.01 18.54 -10.66
N TRP A 111 17.58 18.40 -11.84
CA TRP A 111 18.35 17.24 -12.24
C TRP A 111 19.55 16.93 -11.32
N PRO A 112 20.35 17.93 -10.87
CA PRO A 112 21.50 17.62 -10.01
C PRO A 112 21.09 16.86 -8.75
N ASP A 113 20.07 17.34 -8.04
CA ASP A 113 19.60 16.71 -6.80
C ASP A 113 19.00 15.32 -7.05
N ALA A 114 18.22 15.20 -8.12
CA ALA A 114 17.61 13.93 -8.51
C ALA A 114 18.65 12.89 -8.91
N LEU A 115 19.68 13.28 -9.66
CA LEU A 115 20.76 12.38 -10.06
C LEU A 115 21.62 11.97 -8.87
N ASN A 116 21.98 12.90 -7.99
CA ASN A 116 22.71 12.60 -6.77
C ASN A 116 21.97 11.55 -5.91
N GLU A 117 20.64 11.69 -5.79
CA GLU A 117 19.84 10.70 -5.07
C GLU A 117 19.71 9.38 -5.85
N ALA A 118 19.54 9.43 -7.16
CA ALA A 118 19.50 8.24 -8.00
C ALA A 118 20.80 7.43 -7.94
N GLU A 119 21.96 8.09 -7.85
CA GLU A 119 23.27 7.44 -7.71
C GLU A 119 23.43 6.65 -6.41
N ARG A 120 22.67 6.97 -5.36
CA ARG A 120 22.64 6.18 -4.13
C ARG A 120 22.04 4.78 -4.32
N CYS A 121 21.28 4.56 -5.39
CA CYS A 121 20.69 3.26 -5.67
C CYS A 121 21.78 2.26 -6.10
N LEU A 122 21.88 1.13 -5.43
CA LEU A 122 22.86 0.08 -5.72
C LEU A 122 22.52 -0.76 -6.94
N LEU A 123 21.36 -0.55 -7.58
CA LEU A 123 20.83 -1.40 -8.67
C LEU A 123 20.92 -2.89 -8.31
N CYS A 124 20.45 -3.25 -7.11
CA CYS A 124 20.60 -4.58 -6.54
C CYS A 124 20.13 -5.68 -7.50
N PRO A 125 20.90 -6.78 -7.66
CA PRO A 125 20.48 -7.93 -8.47
C PRO A 125 19.23 -8.64 -7.94
N ASP A 126 19.02 -8.58 -6.60
CA ASP A 126 17.85 -9.10 -5.88
C ASP A 126 17.21 -7.91 -5.12
N PRO A 127 16.38 -7.11 -5.80
CA PRO A 127 15.94 -5.82 -5.30
C PRO A 127 14.78 -5.98 -4.31
N THR A 128 15.08 -5.98 -3.01
CA THR A 128 14.06 -6.07 -1.94
C THR A 128 13.04 -4.92 -1.98
N CYS A 129 13.37 -3.78 -2.57
CA CYS A 129 12.43 -2.67 -2.78
C CYS A 129 11.31 -3.03 -3.77
N VAL A 130 11.58 -3.86 -4.78
CA VAL A 130 10.55 -4.39 -5.70
C VAL A 130 9.58 -5.28 -4.95
N GLU A 131 10.11 -6.17 -4.08
CA GLU A 131 9.29 -7.02 -3.21
C GLU A 131 8.48 -6.21 -2.18
N GLY A 132 9.01 -5.06 -1.76
CA GLY A 132 8.33 -4.13 -0.86
C GLY A 132 7.25 -3.29 -1.55
N CYS A 133 7.23 -3.22 -2.87
CA CYS A 133 6.22 -2.52 -3.65
C CYS A 133 5.02 -3.44 -3.93
N PRO A 134 3.79 -3.11 -3.51
CA PRO A 134 2.62 -3.94 -3.82
C PRO A 134 2.34 -4.10 -5.32
N ALA A 135 2.78 -3.16 -6.15
CA ALA A 135 2.68 -3.23 -7.60
C ALA A 135 3.89 -3.92 -8.26
N HIS A 136 4.92 -4.28 -7.49
CA HIS A 136 6.17 -4.84 -7.99
C HIS A 136 6.84 -4.00 -9.09
N ASN A 137 6.85 -2.66 -8.93
CA ASN A 137 7.55 -1.77 -9.85
C ASN A 137 9.03 -2.15 -9.94
N ASP A 138 9.57 -2.21 -11.15
CA ASP A 138 11.01 -2.40 -11.35
C ASP A 138 11.77 -1.12 -11.00
N ILE A 139 11.96 -0.94 -9.68
CA ILE A 139 12.56 0.27 -9.10
C ILE A 139 14.00 0.46 -9.55
N PRO A 140 14.88 -0.56 -9.56
CA PRO A 140 16.23 -0.40 -10.09
C PRO A 140 16.26 0.02 -11.55
N ALA A 141 15.36 -0.53 -12.38
CA ALA A 141 15.35 -0.22 -13.80
C ALA A 141 14.91 1.22 -14.10
N PHE A 142 13.83 1.71 -13.45
CA PHE A 142 13.42 3.10 -13.69
C PHE A 142 14.45 4.10 -13.14
N ILE A 143 15.13 3.80 -12.02
CA ILE A 143 16.19 4.65 -11.49
C ILE A 143 17.42 4.63 -12.41
N ALA A 144 17.76 3.47 -13.00
CA ALA A 144 18.84 3.38 -13.98
C ALA A 144 18.55 4.24 -15.21
N ALA A 145 17.34 4.14 -15.79
CA ALA A 145 16.92 4.98 -16.90
C ALA A 145 16.93 6.47 -16.52
N LEU A 146 16.53 6.80 -15.29
CA LEU A 146 16.55 8.19 -14.80
C LEU A 146 17.99 8.74 -14.69
N ARG A 147 18.99 7.91 -14.34
CA ARG A 147 20.42 8.30 -14.34
C ARG A 147 20.88 8.71 -15.74
N GLU A 148 20.40 8.02 -16.76
CA GLU A 148 20.66 8.34 -18.15
C GLU A 148 19.81 9.49 -18.69
N ARG A 149 18.99 10.13 -17.82
CA ARG A 149 18.01 11.17 -18.17
C ARG A 149 16.96 10.72 -19.18
N ASP A 150 16.77 9.43 -19.34
CA ASP A 150 15.71 8.87 -20.17
C ASP A 150 14.37 8.89 -19.40
N VAL A 151 13.70 10.05 -19.43
CA VAL A 151 12.41 10.25 -18.79
C VAL A 151 11.34 9.36 -19.39
N ALA A 152 11.33 9.20 -20.72
CA ALA A 152 10.32 8.40 -21.40
C ALA A 152 10.47 6.91 -21.08
N GLY A 153 11.68 6.37 -21.15
CA GLY A 153 11.97 4.99 -20.81
C GLY A 153 11.72 4.69 -19.32
N ALA A 154 12.16 5.57 -18.42
CA ALA A 154 11.90 5.42 -17.00
C ALA A 154 10.40 5.41 -16.67
N HIS A 155 9.61 6.30 -17.31
CA HIS A 155 8.17 6.33 -17.14
C HIS A 155 7.49 5.08 -17.74
N ALA A 156 7.93 4.62 -18.92
CA ALA A 156 7.42 3.39 -19.51
C ALA A 156 7.67 2.17 -18.63
N ILE A 157 8.81 2.09 -17.91
CA ILE A 157 9.11 1.03 -16.95
C ILE A 157 8.08 1.05 -15.80
N LEU A 158 7.81 2.21 -15.20
CA LEU A 158 6.78 2.32 -14.15
C LEU A 158 5.40 1.89 -14.66
N ARG A 159 5.07 2.27 -15.89
CA ARG A 159 3.78 1.96 -16.52
C ARG A 159 3.55 0.47 -16.78
N GLN A 160 4.57 -0.36 -16.80
CA GLN A 160 4.42 -1.81 -16.90
C GLN A 160 3.66 -2.42 -15.73
N THR A 161 3.72 -1.80 -14.56
CA THR A 161 3.14 -2.33 -13.32
C THR A 161 2.18 -1.38 -12.61
N THR A 162 2.21 -0.09 -12.89
CA THR A 162 1.26 0.89 -12.34
C THR A 162 0.70 1.83 -13.40
N MET A 163 -0.61 2.01 -13.39
CA MET A 163 -1.28 3.02 -14.21
C MET A 163 -1.32 4.40 -13.53
N LEU A 164 -1.04 4.46 -12.23
CA LEU A 164 -1.18 5.65 -11.38
C LEU A 164 0.16 6.14 -10.80
N PRO A 165 1.28 6.20 -11.54
CA PRO A 165 2.57 6.57 -10.97
C PRO A 165 2.55 7.98 -10.37
N ASP A 166 1.83 8.93 -10.99
CA ASP A 166 1.63 10.29 -10.48
C ASP A 166 0.98 10.31 -9.08
N VAL A 167 0.00 9.42 -8.86
CA VAL A 167 -0.70 9.28 -7.58
C VAL A 167 0.18 8.53 -6.59
N CYS A 168 0.78 7.41 -7.00
CA CYS A 168 1.62 6.57 -6.14
C CYS A 168 2.80 7.35 -5.54
N SER A 169 3.47 8.19 -6.34
CA SER A 169 4.57 9.04 -5.89
C SER A 169 4.19 10.03 -4.78
N ARG A 170 2.87 10.32 -4.60
CA ARG A 170 2.34 11.27 -3.62
C ARG A 170 1.75 10.61 -2.39
N VAL A 171 1.04 9.48 -2.57
CA VAL A 171 0.20 8.92 -1.52
C VAL A 171 0.65 7.56 -1.00
N CYS A 172 1.63 6.91 -1.63
CA CYS A 172 2.17 5.65 -1.12
C CYS A 172 2.87 5.85 0.23
N ASP A 173 2.75 4.87 1.10
CA ASP A 173 3.57 4.77 2.31
C ASP A 173 4.93 4.14 1.96
N GLN A 174 5.79 4.91 1.29
CA GLN A 174 7.10 4.43 0.85
C GLN A 174 7.94 3.92 2.02
N SER A 175 7.80 4.53 3.20
CA SER A 175 8.55 4.16 4.41
C SER A 175 8.21 2.75 4.91
N ALA A 176 6.99 2.30 4.71
CA ALA A 176 6.55 0.93 5.01
C ALA A 176 6.63 -0.02 3.80
N GLN A 177 6.82 0.50 2.61
CA GLN A 177 6.83 -0.22 1.34
C GLN A 177 8.23 -0.29 0.74
N CYS A 178 8.42 0.31 -0.44
CA CYS A 178 9.67 0.22 -1.21
C CYS A 178 10.88 0.81 -0.49
N GLU A 179 10.75 1.98 0.13
CA GLU A 179 11.86 2.61 0.88
C GLU A 179 12.18 1.81 2.15
N GLY A 180 11.15 1.37 2.89
CA GLY A 180 11.36 0.51 4.07
C GLY A 180 11.99 -0.84 3.75
N ALA A 181 11.83 -1.32 2.53
CA ALA A 181 12.47 -2.54 2.02
C ALA A 181 13.78 -2.29 1.28
N CYS A 182 14.22 -1.05 1.13
CA CYS A 182 15.50 -0.72 0.50
C CYS A 182 16.67 -1.37 1.25
N SER A 183 17.67 -1.89 0.53
CA SER A 183 18.85 -2.52 1.14
C SER A 183 19.56 -1.61 2.13
N TRP A 184 19.61 -0.30 1.89
CA TRP A 184 20.15 0.68 2.83
C TRP A 184 19.33 0.77 4.12
N ALA A 185 18.00 0.86 4.03
CA ALA A 185 17.12 0.87 5.21
C ALA A 185 17.24 -0.41 6.02
N LEU A 186 17.28 -1.56 5.34
CA LEU A 186 17.44 -2.87 5.98
C LEU A 186 18.81 -3.03 6.66
N ALA A 187 19.81 -2.29 6.23
CA ALA A 187 21.12 -2.24 6.87
C ALA A 187 21.19 -1.24 8.05
N GLY A 188 20.14 -0.45 8.28
CA GLY A 188 20.05 0.54 9.36
C GLY A 188 20.39 1.97 8.92
N GLY A 189 20.53 2.22 7.60
CA GLY A 189 20.79 3.54 7.03
C GLY A 189 19.55 4.16 6.40
N GLN A 190 19.76 5.26 5.70
CA GLN A 190 18.69 5.97 4.99
C GLN A 190 18.43 5.33 3.62
N ALA A 191 17.19 4.94 3.37
CA ALA A 191 16.75 4.45 2.06
C ALA A 191 17.03 5.45 0.94
N VAL A 192 17.08 4.98 -0.30
CA VAL A 192 16.94 5.83 -1.48
C VAL A 192 15.55 6.46 -1.44
N ALA A 193 15.44 7.75 -1.76
CA ALA A 193 14.17 8.48 -1.78
C ALA A 193 13.36 8.12 -3.05
N ILE A 194 12.91 6.86 -3.10
CA ILE A 194 12.27 6.25 -4.28
C ILE A 194 11.01 7.03 -4.69
N GLY A 195 10.14 7.34 -3.74
CA GLY A 195 8.92 8.10 -4.02
C GLY A 195 9.19 9.50 -4.56
N ARG A 196 10.25 10.18 -4.09
CA ARG A 196 10.64 11.49 -4.60
C ARG A 196 11.23 11.42 -6.02
N LEU A 197 11.98 10.34 -6.33
CA LEU A 197 12.49 10.09 -7.68
C LEU A 197 11.34 9.77 -8.64
N GLU A 198 10.40 8.93 -8.21
CA GLU A 198 9.18 8.63 -8.97
C GLU A 198 8.39 9.92 -9.26
N ARG A 199 8.23 10.77 -8.26
CA ARG A 199 7.54 12.05 -8.42
C ARG A 199 8.29 12.99 -9.37
N PHE A 200 9.60 13.14 -9.22
CA PHE A 200 10.42 13.94 -10.12
C PHE A 200 10.28 13.49 -11.57
N LEU A 201 10.22 12.18 -11.78
CA LEU A 201 10.00 11.56 -13.08
C LEU A 201 8.61 11.88 -13.64
N THR A 202 7.55 11.63 -12.85
CA THR A 202 6.16 11.77 -13.31
C THR A 202 5.76 13.23 -13.56
N GLU A 203 6.38 14.20 -12.87
CA GLU A 203 6.19 15.62 -13.14
C GLU A 203 6.78 16.07 -14.49
N ARG A 204 7.67 15.28 -15.09
CA ARG A 204 8.38 15.58 -16.36
C ARG A 204 7.95 14.70 -17.52
N ALA A 205 7.36 13.55 -17.19
CA ALA A 205 6.92 12.61 -18.21
C ALA A 205 5.60 13.06 -18.86
N THR A 206 5.50 12.85 -20.16
CA THR A 206 4.20 12.92 -20.84
C THR A 206 3.44 11.64 -20.54
N VAL A 207 2.21 11.77 -20.03
CA VAL A 207 1.37 10.60 -19.75
C VAL A 207 0.77 10.10 -21.06
N PRO A 208 1.17 8.94 -21.56
CA PRO A 208 0.55 8.36 -22.75
C PRO A 208 -0.90 7.93 -22.42
N GLY A 209 -1.78 8.01 -23.41
CA GLY A 209 -3.12 7.44 -23.33
C GLY A 209 -3.09 5.91 -23.17
N VAL A 210 -4.26 5.33 -22.91
CA VAL A 210 -4.46 3.88 -23.01
C VAL A 210 -4.65 3.55 -24.49
N THR A 211 -3.77 2.73 -25.02
CA THR A 211 -3.92 2.18 -26.38
C THR A 211 -4.09 0.67 -26.29
N PRO A 212 -4.91 0.05 -27.15
CA PRO A 212 -4.99 -1.39 -27.20
C PRO A 212 -3.62 -1.99 -27.55
N GLU A 213 -3.11 -2.83 -26.63
CA GLU A 213 -1.82 -3.50 -26.78
C GLU A 213 -2.00 -4.95 -27.25
N SER A 214 -3.18 -5.52 -27.05
CA SER A 214 -3.54 -6.87 -27.45
C SER A 214 -5.03 -6.98 -27.79
N ALA A 215 -5.44 -8.11 -28.35
CA ALA A 215 -6.83 -8.44 -28.62
C ALA A 215 -7.36 -9.56 -27.71
N GLU A 216 -6.68 -9.85 -26.61
CA GLU A 216 -7.09 -10.91 -25.67
C GLU A 216 -8.49 -10.70 -25.08
N GLY A 217 -8.90 -9.45 -24.93
CA GLY A 217 -10.23 -9.05 -24.44
C GLY A 217 -11.25 -8.79 -25.54
N ALA A 218 -10.89 -8.95 -26.82
CA ALA A 218 -11.79 -8.66 -27.92
C ALA A 218 -13.08 -9.48 -27.82
N GLY A 219 -14.22 -8.79 -27.92
CA GLY A 219 -15.55 -9.37 -27.78
C GLY A 219 -16.04 -9.54 -26.35
N LEU A 220 -15.21 -9.27 -25.33
CA LEU A 220 -15.67 -9.26 -23.94
C LEU A 220 -16.29 -7.91 -23.57
N SER A 221 -17.41 -7.96 -22.87
CA SER A 221 -18.11 -6.81 -22.29
C SER A 221 -18.08 -6.93 -20.76
N ILE A 222 -17.43 -5.98 -20.09
CA ILE A 222 -17.16 -6.06 -18.66
C ILE A 222 -17.75 -4.85 -17.94
N ALA A 223 -18.50 -5.10 -16.85
CA ALA A 223 -18.90 -4.04 -15.93
C ALA A 223 -17.91 -3.92 -14.78
N ILE A 224 -17.60 -2.67 -14.37
CA ILE A 224 -16.81 -2.37 -13.19
C ILE A 224 -17.65 -1.50 -12.26
N VAL A 225 -17.76 -1.90 -10.99
CA VAL A 225 -18.48 -1.14 -9.97
C VAL A 225 -17.46 -0.41 -9.08
N GLY A 226 -17.43 0.92 -9.22
CA GLY A 226 -16.54 1.80 -8.48
C GLY A 226 -15.33 2.29 -9.28
N SER A 227 -15.12 3.59 -9.26
CA SER A 227 -14.07 4.32 -10.00
C SER A 227 -12.83 4.63 -9.16
N GLY A 228 -12.67 3.96 -8.02
CA GLY A 228 -11.48 4.07 -7.19
C GLY A 228 -10.23 3.42 -7.83
N PRO A 229 -9.08 3.40 -7.14
CA PRO A 229 -7.82 2.89 -7.67
C PRO A 229 -7.90 1.46 -8.25
N ALA A 230 -8.65 0.58 -7.59
CA ALA A 230 -8.83 -0.80 -8.06
C ALA A 230 -9.63 -0.88 -9.36
N GLY A 231 -10.75 -0.14 -9.44
CA GLY A 231 -11.59 -0.09 -10.64
C GLY A 231 -10.86 0.53 -11.82
N CYS A 232 -10.13 1.63 -11.59
CA CYS A 232 -9.31 2.27 -12.63
C CYS A 232 -8.23 1.31 -13.17
N ALA A 233 -7.56 0.57 -12.29
CA ALA A 233 -6.52 -0.36 -12.72
C ALA A 233 -7.10 -1.56 -13.49
N ALA A 234 -8.26 -2.07 -13.08
CA ALA A 234 -8.97 -3.10 -13.82
C ALA A 234 -9.40 -2.61 -15.20
N ALA A 235 -9.99 -1.41 -15.27
CA ALA A 235 -10.41 -0.80 -16.53
C ALA A 235 -9.23 -0.60 -17.50
N TRP A 236 -8.10 -0.15 -16.98
CA TRP A 236 -6.89 0.04 -17.77
C TRP A 236 -6.43 -1.26 -18.45
N GLU A 237 -6.25 -2.34 -17.69
CA GLU A 237 -5.80 -3.64 -18.23
C GLU A 237 -6.81 -4.21 -19.23
N LEU A 238 -8.12 -4.06 -18.96
CA LEU A 238 -9.18 -4.57 -19.84
C LEU A 238 -9.26 -3.79 -21.16
N LEU A 239 -9.21 -2.45 -21.11
CA LEU A 239 -9.19 -1.60 -22.30
C LEU A 239 -7.92 -1.83 -23.14
N ALA A 240 -6.76 -1.97 -22.50
CA ALA A 240 -5.51 -2.29 -23.17
C ALA A 240 -5.56 -3.68 -23.85
N ALA A 241 -6.37 -4.60 -23.31
CA ALA A 241 -6.62 -5.91 -23.93
C ALA A 241 -7.72 -5.89 -25.01
N GLY A 242 -8.33 -4.73 -25.30
CA GLY A 242 -9.36 -4.59 -26.33
C GLY A 242 -10.78 -5.00 -25.89
N ALA A 243 -11.04 -5.10 -24.58
CA ALA A 243 -12.40 -5.35 -24.05
C ALA A 243 -13.25 -4.07 -24.07
N THR A 244 -14.57 -4.22 -24.14
CA THR A 244 -15.53 -3.14 -23.88
C THR A 244 -15.77 -3.04 -22.38
N VAL A 245 -15.61 -1.86 -21.81
CA VAL A 245 -15.70 -1.65 -20.36
C VAL A 245 -16.73 -0.56 -20.04
N THR A 246 -17.70 -0.91 -19.20
CA THR A 246 -18.66 0.02 -18.58
C THR A 246 -18.34 0.15 -17.11
N MET A 247 -18.13 1.36 -16.60
CA MET A 247 -17.88 1.62 -15.19
C MET A 247 -19.05 2.38 -14.57
N VAL A 248 -19.60 1.87 -13.46
CA VAL A 248 -20.61 2.54 -12.66
C VAL A 248 -20.00 3.10 -11.39
N GLU A 249 -20.34 4.36 -11.09
CA GLU A 249 -19.82 5.10 -9.92
C GLU A 249 -20.99 5.77 -9.19
N LYS A 250 -21.05 5.58 -7.86
CA LYS A 250 -22.15 6.12 -7.03
C LYS A 250 -22.12 7.65 -6.90
N ASP A 251 -20.94 8.23 -6.92
CA ASP A 251 -20.73 9.68 -6.80
C ASP A 251 -20.90 10.37 -8.16
N ALA A 252 -21.26 11.65 -8.13
CA ALA A 252 -21.38 12.45 -9.34
C ALA A 252 -20.03 12.71 -10.05
N GLU A 253 -18.94 12.75 -9.28
CA GLU A 253 -17.57 12.83 -9.79
C GLU A 253 -16.82 11.54 -9.46
N PRO A 254 -16.19 10.89 -10.46
CA PRO A 254 -15.46 9.65 -10.26
C PRO A 254 -14.11 9.87 -9.56
N GLY A 255 -13.52 8.76 -9.05
CA GLY A 255 -12.19 8.73 -8.46
C GLY A 255 -12.14 8.20 -7.03
N GLY A 256 -13.30 7.98 -6.39
CA GLY A 256 -13.39 7.43 -5.05
C GLY A 256 -12.52 8.17 -4.04
N VAL A 257 -11.73 7.44 -3.24
CA VAL A 257 -10.86 8.04 -2.21
C VAL A 257 -9.85 9.04 -2.75
N LEU A 258 -9.37 8.87 -3.98
CA LEU A 258 -8.42 9.80 -4.60
C LEU A 258 -9.04 11.19 -4.80
N ARG A 259 -10.33 11.21 -5.11
CA ARG A 259 -11.06 12.45 -5.35
C ARG A 259 -11.60 13.07 -4.07
N TRP A 260 -12.13 12.26 -3.16
CA TRP A 260 -12.91 12.76 -2.03
C TRP A 260 -12.26 12.58 -0.66
N GLY A 261 -11.43 11.53 -0.49
CA GLY A 261 -10.82 11.20 0.80
C GLY A 261 -9.44 11.82 1.03
N ILE A 262 -8.73 12.24 -0.02
CA ILE A 262 -7.37 12.80 0.10
C ILE A 262 -7.41 14.30 -0.19
N PRO A 263 -6.92 15.18 0.71
CA PRO A 263 -6.90 16.62 0.52
C PRO A 263 -6.05 17.06 -0.68
N ASP A 264 -6.39 18.21 -1.29
CA ASP A 264 -5.69 18.73 -2.48
C ASP A 264 -4.24 19.11 -2.20
N PHE A 265 -3.89 19.47 -0.96
CA PHE A 265 -2.50 19.73 -0.56
C PHE A 265 -1.63 18.45 -0.49
N THR A 266 -2.23 17.25 -0.45
CA THR A 266 -1.55 15.96 -0.55
C THR A 266 -1.64 15.41 -1.97
N LEU A 267 -2.84 15.41 -2.57
CA LEU A 267 -3.10 14.94 -3.92
C LEU A 267 -3.97 15.96 -4.68
N PRO A 268 -3.38 16.82 -5.51
CA PRO A 268 -4.13 17.81 -6.28
C PRO A 268 -5.23 17.17 -7.13
N ALA A 269 -6.41 17.80 -7.16
CA ALA A 269 -7.57 17.29 -7.90
C ALA A 269 -7.25 17.04 -9.40
N ALA A 270 -6.41 17.89 -10.00
CA ALA A 270 -5.98 17.73 -11.38
C ALA A 270 -5.22 16.41 -11.61
N ILE A 271 -4.38 16.00 -10.64
CA ILE A 271 -3.66 14.72 -10.71
C ILE A 271 -4.61 13.55 -10.49
N ALA A 272 -5.53 13.66 -9.52
CA ALA A 272 -6.50 12.61 -9.22
C ALA A 272 -7.46 12.31 -10.39
N ARG A 273 -7.75 13.31 -11.24
CA ARG A 273 -8.65 13.16 -12.41
C ARG A 273 -7.97 12.55 -13.64
N ARG A 274 -6.66 12.71 -13.80
CA ARG A 274 -5.92 12.24 -14.99
C ARG A 274 -6.17 10.78 -15.35
N PRO A 275 -6.12 9.84 -14.41
CA PRO A 275 -6.34 8.42 -14.74
C PRO A 275 -7.73 8.16 -15.31
N ILE A 276 -8.76 8.77 -14.74
CA ILE A 276 -10.14 8.63 -15.20
C ILE A 276 -10.30 9.20 -16.62
N GLN A 277 -9.75 10.40 -16.86
CA GLN A 277 -9.80 11.01 -18.18
C GLN A 277 -9.12 10.13 -19.23
N ALA A 278 -7.94 9.59 -18.91
CA ALA A 278 -7.24 8.70 -19.82
C ALA A 278 -8.04 7.42 -20.15
N LEU A 279 -8.82 6.89 -19.21
CA LEU A 279 -9.71 5.75 -19.44
C LEU A 279 -10.91 6.13 -20.33
N VAL A 280 -11.51 7.29 -20.08
CA VAL A 280 -12.62 7.81 -20.91
C VAL A 280 -12.16 8.07 -22.34
N ASP A 281 -10.99 8.69 -22.52
CA ASP A 281 -10.38 8.93 -23.82
C ASP A 281 -10.08 7.61 -24.58
N ALA A 282 -9.86 6.52 -23.83
CA ALA A 282 -9.65 5.18 -24.37
C ALA A 282 -10.95 4.39 -24.64
N GLY A 283 -12.10 4.99 -24.45
CA GLY A 283 -13.40 4.38 -24.72
C GLY A 283 -14.10 3.74 -23.51
N LEU A 284 -13.71 4.08 -22.28
CA LEU A 284 -14.46 3.67 -21.09
C LEU A 284 -15.85 4.33 -21.11
N GLU A 285 -16.91 3.52 -21.04
CA GLU A 285 -18.24 4.02 -20.73
C GLU A 285 -18.37 4.26 -19.23
N LEU A 286 -18.45 5.54 -18.83
CA LEU A 286 -18.54 5.93 -17.43
C LEU A 286 -19.94 6.43 -17.08
N ARG A 287 -20.60 5.78 -16.10
CA ARG A 287 -21.91 6.14 -15.57
C ARG A 287 -21.76 6.59 -14.12
N THR A 288 -21.82 7.90 -13.88
CA THR A 288 -21.76 8.49 -12.53
C THR A 288 -23.15 8.67 -11.92
N GLY A 289 -23.24 8.84 -10.59
CA GLY A 289 -24.50 8.93 -9.86
C GLY A 289 -25.27 7.61 -9.82
N CYS A 290 -24.63 6.49 -10.13
CA CYS A 290 -25.21 5.15 -10.26
C CYS A 290 -24.62 4.20 -9.22
N ALA A 291 -25.36 3.95 -8.14
CA ALA A 291 -24.93 3.11 -7.02
C ALA A 291 -25.45 1.68 -7.14
N LEU A 292 -24.57 0.70 -6.95
CA LEU A 292 -24.95 -0.71 -6.84
C LEU A 292 -25.86 -0.93 -5.63
N GLY A 293 -26.95 -1.67 -5.82
CA GLY A 293 -27.94 -1.97 -4.79
C GLY A 293 -28.98 -0.86 -4.56
N ARG A 294 -28.85 0.28 -5.26
CA ARG A 294 -29.82 1.38 -5.24
C ARG A 294 -30.34 1.72 -6.64
N ASP A 295 -29.44 1.99 -7.58
CA ASP A 295 -29.78 2.47 -8.93
C ASP A 295 -29.56 1.39 -9.98
N VAL A 296 -28.72 0.42 -9.71
CA VAL A 296 -28.43 -0.75 -10.53
C VAL A 296 -28.22 -1.97 -9.64
N ARG A 297 -28.66 -3.13 -10.11
CA ARG A 297 -28.50 -4.42 -9.41
C ARG A 297 -27.37 -5.24 -10.03
N LEU A 298 -26.82 -6.17 -9.25
CA LEU A 298 -25.76 -7.04 -9.74
C LEU A 298 -26.22 -8.00 -10.84
N ASP A 299 -27.43 -8.54 -10.71
CA ASP A 299 -28.03 -9.39 -11.74
C ASP A 299 -28.24 -8.63 -13.05
N GLU A 300 -28.71 -7.39 -13.02
CA GLU A 300 -28.84 -6.53 -14.22
C GLU A 300 -27.48 -6.31 -14.91
N LEU A 301 -26.41 -6.09 -14.14
CA LEU A 301 -25.07 -5.98 -14.71
C LEU A 301 -24.62 -7.29 -15.37
N LEU A 302 -24.93 -8.44 -14.75
CA LEU A 302 -24.59 -9.76 -15.28
C LEU A 302 -25.41 -10.15 -16.52
N ASP A 303 -26.61 -9.61 -16.68
CA ASP A 303 -27.46 -9.83 -17.88
C ASP A 303 -26.91 -9.08 -19.10
N HIS A 304 -26.25 -7.92 -18.88
CA HIS A 304 -25.75 -7.07 -19.96
C HIS A 304 -24.25 -7.23 -20.24
N HIS A 305 -23.48 -7.81 -19.31
CA HIS A 305 -22.02 -7.96 -19.41
C HIS A 305 -21.59 -9.41 -19.20
N ASP A 306 -20.47 -9.79 -19.77
CA ASP A 306 -19.90 -11.14 -19.62
C ASP A 306 -19.36 -11.37 -18.21
N ALA A 307 -18.90 -10.30 -17.55
CA ALA A 307 -18.42 -10.35 -16.16
C ALA A 307 -18.58 -9.00 -15.45
N VAL A 308 -18.51 -9.04 -14.13
CA VAL A 308 -18.54 -7.87 -13.25
C VAL A 308 -17.32 -7.85 -12.32
N VAL A 309 -16.67 -6.70 -12.22
CA VAL A 309 -15.60 -6.43 -11.25
C VAL A 309 -16.14 -5.51 -10.16
N LEU A 310 -16.24 -6.01 -8.94
CA LEU A 310 -16.69 -5.25 -7.78
C LEU A 310 -15.50 -4.55 -7.12
N ALA A 311 -15.33 -3.27 -7.42
CA ALA A 311 -14.26 -2.39 -6.94
C ALA A 311 -14.78 -1.19 -6.12
N HIS A 312 -15.96 -1.37 -5.49
CA HIS A 312 -16.72 -0.31 -4.80
C HIS A 312 -16.07 0.19 -3.51
N GLY A 313 -14.98 -0.45 -3.06
CA GLY A 313 -14.24 -0.03 -1.86
C GLY A 313 -15.00 -0.28 -0.54
N ALA A 314 -14.58 0.44 0.50
CA ALA A 314 -15.20 0.45 1.83
C ALA A 314 -15.41 1.91 2.23
N SER A 315 -16.65 2.40 2.14
CA SER A 315 -16.98 3.82 2.34
C SER A 315 -17.90 4.09 3.54
N ALA A 316 -18.49 3.06 4.15
CA ALA A 316 -19.27 3.23 5.37
C ALA A 316 -18.33 3.46 6.57
N PRO A 317 -18.44 4.59 7.30
CA PRO A 317 -17.55 4.91 8.41
C PRO A 317 -17.79 3.99 9.60
N LEU A 318 -16.74 3.76 10.38
CA LEU A 318 -16.83 3.12 11.69
C LEU A 318 -17.10 4.20 12.75
N MET A 319 -18.32 4.25 13.26
CA MET A 319 -18.70 5.12 14.36
C MET A 319 -18.75 4.29 15.66
N PRO A 320 -18.07 4.73 16.73
CA PRO A 320 -18.07 4.01 18.01
C PRO A 320 -19.39 4.28 18.76
N PRO A 321 -19.89 3.32 19.56
CA PRO A 321 -21.08 3.52 20.38
C PRO A 321 -20.73 4.28 21.67
N VAL A 322 -20.16 5.47 21.54
CA VAL A 322 -19.90 6.35 22.69
C VAL A 322 -21.08 7.28 22.95
N PRO A 323 -21.39 7.60 24.21
CA PRO A 323 -22.41 8.59 24.52
C PRO A 323 -22.18 9.91 23.78
N GLY A 324 -23.22 10.48 23.19
CA GLY A 324 -23.16 11.76 22.50
C GLY A 324 -22.66 11.71 21.05
N VAL A 325 -22.47 10.52 20.46
CA VAL A 325 -22.02 10.37 19.06
C VAL A 325 -22.99 10.97 18.03
N ASP A 326 -24.28 11.07 18.38
CA ASP A 326 -25.33 11.62 17.54
C ASP A 326 -25.56 13.13 17.73
N LEU A 327 -24.77 13.81 18.56
CA LEU A 327 -24.89 15.25 18.79
C LEU A 327 -24.57 16.03 17.50
N PRO A 328 -25.27 17.16 17.26
CA PRO A 328 -24.88 18.07 16.17
C PRO A 328 -23.43 18.52 16.33
N GLY A 329 -22.68 18.60 15.24
CA GLY A 329 -21.25 18.91 15.26
C GLY A 329 -20.33 17.69 15.41
N VAL A 330 -20.92 16.48 15.55
CA VAL A 330 -20.19 15.21 15.48
C VAL A 330 -20.38 14.60 14.09
N GLU A 331 -19.30 14.23 13.44
CA GLU A 331 -19.33 13.70 12.07
C GLU A 331 -18.19 12.72 11.78
N GLU A 332 -18.23 12.08 10.63
CA GLU A 332 -17.18 11.17 10.16
C GLU A 332 -16.21 11.87 9.18
N ALA A 333 -15.00 11.32 9.05
CA ALA A 333 -13.89 11.96 8.34
C ALA A 333 -14.14 12.20 6.85
N THR A 334 -14.73 11.23 6.11
CA THR A 334 -14.91 11.39 4.65
C THR A 334 -15.95 12.45 4.32
N GLY A 335 -17.05 12.51 5.07
CA GLY A 335 -18.05 13.56 4.93
C GLY A 335 -17.47 14.93 5.20
N PHE A 336 -16.71 15.07 6.30
CA PHE A 336 -15.99 16.31 6.60
C PHE A 336 -15.02 16.69 5.46
N LEU A 337 -14.14 15.79 5.04
CA LEU A 337 -13.15 16.04 3.98
C LEU A 337 -13.82 16.40 2.66
N THR A 338 -14.91 15.70 2.29
CA THR A 338 -15.66 15.98 1.06
C THR A 338 -16.26 17.39 1.09
N ARG A 339 -16.88 17.80 2.20
CA ARG A 339 -17.45 19.16 2.36
C ARG A 339 -16.36 20.22 2.34
N ALA A 340 -15.28 20.01 3.08
CA ALA A 340 -14.14 20.90 3.14
C ALA A 340 -13.49 21.07 1.77
N LYS A 341 -13.29 19.98 1.04
CA LYS A 341 -12.70 20.00 -0.30
C LYS A 341 -13.56 20.76 -1.31
N ARG A 342 -14.89 20.59 -1.27
CA ARG A 342 -15.82 21.36 -2.11
C ARG A 342 -15.79 22.85 -1.78
N ALA A 343 -15.80 23.20 -0.48
CA ALA A 343 -15.73 24.58 -0.05
C ALA A 343 -14.42 25.26 -0.51
N LEU A 344 -13.28 24.62 -0.26
CA LEU A 344 -11.96 25.15 -0.64
C LEU A 344 -11.80 25.26 -2.18
N ALA A 345 -12.32 24.31 -2.95
CA ALA A 345 -12.27 24.34 -4.42
C ALA A 345 -13.07 25.51 -5.02
N SER A 346 -14.12 25.96 -4.34
CA SER A 346 -14.91 27.14 -4.74
C SER A 346 -14.37 28.47 -4.20
N GLY A 347 -13.19 28.46 -3.55
CA GLY A 347 -12.63 29.63 -2.87
C GLY A 347 -13.40 30.03 -1.61
N GLY A 348 -14.28 29.15 -1.13
CA GLY A 348 -15.10 29.34 0.06
C GLY A 348 -14.45 28.78 1.33
N ARG A 349 -15.21 28.86 2.42
CA ARG A 349 -14.86 28.34 3.75
C ARG A 349 -15.99 27.47 4.26
N LEU A 350 -15.72 26.67 5.27
CA LEU A 350 -16.78 26.06 6.09
C LEU A 350 -17.15 27.08 7.17
N PRO A 351 -18.37 27.64 7.16
CA PRO A 351 -18.77 28.70 8.10
C PRO A 351 -18.62 28.30 9.57
N GLU A 352 -18.72 27.00 9.81
CA GLU A 352 -18.61 26.39 11.14
C GLU A 352 -17.17 26.21 11.64
N ILE A 353 -16.16 26.52 10.85
CA ILE A 353 -14.74 26.41 11.23
C ILE A 353 -14.10 27.80 11.15
N GLY A 354 -13.62 28.31 12.27
CA GLY A 354 -12.92 29.58 12.36
C GLY A 354 -11.86 29.56 13.47
N ALA A 355 -11.18 30.69 13.68
CA ALA A 355 -10.02 30.79 14.58
C ALA A 355 -10.30 30.40 16.05
N SER A 356 -11.53 30.56 16.51
CA SER A 356 -11.96 30.15 17.85
C SER A 356 -12.44 28.70 17.92
N THR A 357 -12.76 28.07 16.76
CA THR A 357 -13.32 26.72 16.72
C THR A 357 -12.28 25.67 17.09
N VAL A 358 -12.61 24.85 18.09
CA VAL A 358 -11.79 23.71 18.53
C VAL A 358 -12.40 22.42 17.98
N VAL A 359 -11.66 21.74 17.10
CA VAL A 359 -12.06 20.47 16.52
C VAL A 359 -11.27 19.34 17.16
N LEU A 360 -11.96 18.34 17.69
CA LEU A 360 -11.36 17.10 18.16
C LEU A 360 -11.43 16.05 17.05
N VAL A 361 -10.28 15.53 16.63
CA VAL A 361 -10.18 14.43 15.68
C VAL A 361 -9.88 13.14 16.46
N ILE A 362 -10.72 12.12 16.29
CA ILE A 362 -10.57 10.84 16.98
C ILE A 362 -10.07 9.79 16.00
N GLY A 363 -8.84 9.35 16.24
CA GLY A 363 -8.04 8.48 15.39
C GLY A 363 -6.67 9.08 15.08
N GLY A 364 -5.68 8.25 14.83
CA GLY A 364 -4.29 8.66 14.58
C GLY A 364 -3.70 8.07 13.30
N GLY A 365 -4.53 7.66 12.35
CA GLY A 365 -4.09 7.23 11.01
C GLY A 365 -3.93 8.41 10.04
N ASN A 366 -3.53 8.13 8.79
CA ASN A 366 -3.35 9.17 7.76
C ASN A 366 -4.62 9.99 7.53
N THR A 367 -5.81 9.35 7.51
CA THR A 367 -7.09 10.06 7.37
C THR A 367 -7.32 11.06 8.52
N ALA A 368 -6.92 10.71 9.75
CA ALA A 368 -7.02 11.64 10.89
C ALA A 368 -6.08 12.85 10.70
N MET A 369 -4.88 12.63 10.19
CA MET A 369 -3.95 13.72 9.86
C MET A 369 -4.47 14.58 8.72
N ASP A 370 -5.06 13.98 7.68
CA ASP A 370 -5.71 14.71 6.59
C ASP A 370 -6.83 15.63 7.10
N VAL A 371 -7.69 15.12 8.00
CA VAL A 371 -8.74 15.93 8.66
C VAL A 371 -8.11 17.05 9.49
N ALA A 372 -7.16 16.73 10.36
CA ALA A 372 -6.55 17.70 11.26
C ALA A 372 -5.86 18.84 10.52
N ARG A 373 -5.10 18.51 9.48
CA ARG A 373 -4.41 19.47 8.62
C ARG A 373 -5.39 20.32 7.79
N THR A 374 -6.51 19.70 7.36
CA THR A 374 -7.59 20.45 6.69
C THR A 374 -8.22 21.46 7.63
N VAL A 375 -8.51 21.10 8.89
CA VAL A 375 -9.01 22.03 9.91
C VAL A 375 -8.07 23.22 10.10
N ARG A 376 -6.74 22.96 10.16
CA ARG A 376 -5.73 24.04 10.25
C ARG A 376 -5.82 25.02 9.07
N ARG A 377 -5.99 24.49 7.86
CA ARG A 377 -6.14 25.32 6.64
C ARG A 377 -7.46 26.05 6.55
N LEU A 378 -8.48 25.59 7.25
CA LEU A 378 -9.75 26.30 7.41
C LEU A 378 -9.69 27.35 8.53
N GLY A 379 -8.53 27.50 9.22
CA GLY A 379 -8.30 28.47 10.27
C GLY A 379 -8.65 27.98 11.67
N GLY A 380 -9.12 26.73 11.83
CA GLY A 380 -9.52 26.16 13.11
C GLY A 380 -8.34 25.70 13.99
N ARG A 381 -8.62 25.50 15.28
CA ARG A 381 -7.74 24.82 16.23
C ARG A 381 -8.08 23.33 16.21
N VAL A 382 -7.08 22.46 16.30
CA VAL A 382 -7.32 21.01 16.22
C VAL A 382 -6.49 20.25 17.23
N ILE A 383 -7.14 19.25 17.82
CA ILE A 383 -6.52 18.25 18.72
C ILE A 383 -6.85 16.89 18.12
N ALA A 384 -5.84 16.08 17.84
CA ALA A 384 -6.00 14.72 17.35
C ALA A 384 -5.65 13.74 18.49
N VAL A 385 -6.52 12.77 18.77
CA VAL A 385 -6.29 11.76 19.81
C VAL A 385 -6.20 10.37 19.21
N GLU A 386 -5.19 9.62 19.63
CA GLU A 386 -4.95 8.25 19.22
C GLU A 386 -4.77 7.36 20.45
N TRP A 387 -5.54 6.28 20.52
CA TRP A 387 -5.49 5.35 21.67
C TRP A 387 -4.23 4.50 21.71
N MET A 388 -3.55 4.32 20.58
CA MET A 388 -2.29 3.57 20.48
C MET A 388 -1.12 4.40 21.00
N ASP A 389 -0.06 3.69 21.40
CA ASP A 389 1.24 4.31 21.64
C ASP A 389 1.85 4.74 20.29
N GLU A 390 2.50 5.89 20.24
CA GLU A 390 3.12 6.45 19.03
C GLU A 390 4.04 5.45 18.32
N ARG A 391 4.77 4.62 19.07
CA ARG A 391 5.66 3.59 18.53
C ARG A 391 4.93 2.54 17.68
N PHE A 392 3.61 2.42 17.83
CA PHE A 392 2.77 1.42 17.19
C PHE A 392 1.69 2.04 16.31
N ALA A 393 1.59 3.35 16.30
CA ALA A 393 0.64 4.09 15.48
C ALA A 393 0.85 3.79 13.99
N ARG A 394 -0.22 3.91 13.22
CA ARG A 394 -0.25 3.54 11.79
C ARG A 394 -0.11 4.74 10.87
N VAL A 395 0.06 5.91 11.44
CA VAL A 395 0.31 7.12 10.67
C VAL A 395 1.68 7.04 10.00
N ARG A 396 1.77 7.53 8.80
CA ARG A 396 3.05 7.71 8.12
C ARG A 396 3.90 8.71 8.90
N PRO A 397 5.20 8.43 9.10
CA PRO A 397 6.06 9.33 9.86
C PRO A 397 6.12 10.76 9.30
N ASP A 398 6.10 10.91 7.98
CA ASP A 398 6.09 12.20 7.29
C ASP A 398 4.77 12.95 7.48
N GLU A 399 3.60 12.27 7.39
CA GLU A 399 2.29 12.88 7.69
C GLU A 399 2.20 13.39 9.12
N LEU A 400 2.70 12.60 10.08
CA LEU A 400 2.72 13.01 11.49
C LEU A 400 3.63 14.22 11.72
N ALA A 401 4.82 14.22 11.10
CA ALA A 401 5.77 15.32 11.21
C ALA A 401 5.20 16.62 10.61
N GLU A 402 4.56 16.52 9.44
CA GLU A 402 3.89 17.65 8.78
C GLU A 402 2.72 18.18 9.61
N ALA A 403 1.87 17.29 10.14
CA ALA A 403 0.75 17.70 10.99
C ALA A 403 1.23 18.46 12.24
N ARG A 404 2.28 17.99 12.90
CA ARG A 404 2.90 18.68 14.04
C ARG A 404 3.51 20.03 13.65
N ALA A 405 4.20 20.09 12.52
CA ALA A 405 4.78 21.33 12.00
C ALA A 405 3.70 22.38 11.67
N GLU A 406 2.51 21.93 11.25
CA GLU A 406 1.34 22.77 10.99
C GLU A 406 0.56 23.15 12.27
N GLY A 407 1.05 22.76 13.45
CA GLY A 407 0.45 23.12 14.75
C GLY A 407 -0.73 22.24 15.17
N VAL A 408 -0.80 21.00 14.71
CA VAL A 408 -1.75 20.00 15.19
C VAL A 408 -1.28 19.47 16.54
N ASP A 409 -2.11 19.55 17.59
CA ASP A 409 -1.86 18.89 18.88
C ASP A 409 -2.21 17.39 18.76
N VAL A 410 -1.20 16.54 18.61
CA VAL A 410 -1.40 15.09 18.46
C VAL A 410 -1.09 14.38 19.77
N ARG A 411 -2.12 13.80 20.38
CA ARG A 411 -2.07 13.12 21.69
C ARG A 411 -2.23 11.62 21.54
N PHE A 412 -1.13 10.90 21.60
CA PHE A 412 -1.12 9.43 21.64
C PHE A 412 -1.52 8.90 23.02
N THR A 413 -1.82 7.60 23.10
CA THR A 413 -2.28 6.94 24.33
C THR A 413 -3.48 7.65 24.96
N THR A 414 -4.41 8.11 24.13
CA THR A 414 -5.60 8.85 24.55
C THR A 414 -6.81 8.40 23.74
N THR A 415 -7.93 8.10 24.40
CA THR A 415 -9.19 7.71 23.75
C THR A 415 -10.33 8.56 24.26
N VAL A 416 -11.43 8.60 23.50
CA VAL A 416 -12.69 9.23 23.92
C VAL A 416 -13.53 8.24 24.72
N GLU A 417 -14.15 8.70 25.81
CA GLU A 417 -15.09 7.94 26.65
C GLU A 417 -16.54 8.37 26.41
N GLY A 418 -16.76 9.63 26.09
CA GLY A 418 -18.08 10.18 25.79
C GLY A 418 -17.99 11.63 25.31
N LEU A 419 -19.09 12.12 24.78
CA LEU A 419 -19.27 13.49 24.32
C LEU A 419 -20.45 14.10 25.06
N GLU A 420 -20.36 15.38 25.40
CA GLU A 420 -21.43 16.16 26.01
C GLU A 420 -21.80 17.33 25.13
N GLY A 421 -23.07 17.69 25.17
CA GLY A 421 -23.61 18.83 24.44
C GLY A 421 -25.12 18.92 24.62
N GLU A 422 -25.70 19.85 23.92
CA GLU A 422 -27.13 20.10 23.88
C GLU A 422 -27.66 20.03 22.45
N ALA A 423 -28.93 20.34 22.25
CA ALA A 423 -29.54 20.34 20.91
C ALA A 423 -28.85 21.28 19.89
N VAL A 424 -28.10 22.25 20.38
CA VAL A 424 -27.31 23.17 19.54
C VAL A 424 -25.96 22.59 19.09
N GLY A 425 -25.44 21.58 19.76
CA GLY A 425 -24.21 20.90 19.37
C GLY A 425 -23.38 20.33 20.51
N VAL A 426 -22.31 19.65 20.14
CA VAL A 426 -21.28 19.14 21.06
C VAL A 426 -20.56 20.33 21.71
N SER A 427 -20.25 20.23 23.00
CA SER A 427 -19.56 21.27 23.76
C SER A 427 -18.33 20.77 24.52
N SER A 428 -18.23 19.47 24.75
CA SER A 428 -17.04 18.88 25.37
C SER A 428 -16.91 17.39 25.09
N ALA A 429 -15.69 16.88 25.21
CA ALA A 429 -15.36 15.47 25.14
C ALA A 429 -14.69 15.01 26.44
N TRP A 430 -15.00 13.79 26.88
CA TRP A 430 -14.33 13.12 27.97
C TRP A 430 -13.26 12.21 27.45
N LEU A 431 -12.01 12.48 27.79
CA LEU A 431 -10.83 11.77 27.31
C LEU A 431 -10.25 10.89 28.41
N ARG A 432 -9.79 9.72 28.03
CA ARG A 432 -9.09 8.77 28.90
C ARG A 432 -7.71 8.45 28.38
N ARG A 433 -6.77 8.34 29.30
CA ARG A 433 -5.45 7.80 28.98
C ARG A 433 -5.53 6.30 28.75
N THR A 434 -4.69 5.80 27.82
CA THR A 434 -4.55 4.38 27.55
C THR A 434 -3.11 3.93 27.78
N ARG A 435 -2.89 2.63 27.80
CA ARG A 435 -1.55 2.00 27.90
C ARG A 435 -1.45 0.86 26.91
N GLN A 436 -0.36 0.82 26.18
CA GLN A 436 -0.02 -0.26 25.26
C GLN A 436 1.45 -0.61 25.39
N ARG A 437 1.77 -1.85 25.72
CA ARG A 437 3.16 -2.31 25.91
C ARG A 437 3.76 -2.94 24.66
N ARG A 438 2.93 -3.56 23.82
CA ARG A 438 3.34 -4.30 22.62
C ARG A 438 2.42 -4.01 21.45
N LEU A 439 2.94 -4.11 20.23
CA LEU A 439 2.16 -3.91 19.00
C LEU A 439 0.93 -4.84 18.90
N GLN A 440 1.02 -6.06 19.41
CA GLN A 440 -0.06 -7.06 19.35
C GLN A 440 -1.08 -6.91 20.49
N GLU A 441 -0.80 -6.07 21.47
CA GLU A 441 -1.69 -5.79 22.58
C GLU A 441 -2.64 -4.66 22.19
N LEU A 442 -3.94 -4.86 22.46
CA LEU A 442 -4.89 -3.75 22.37
C LEU A 442 -4.59 -2.75 23.48
N PRO A 443 -4.63 -1.44 23.20
CA PRO A 443 -4.55 -0.43 24.24
C PRO A 443 -5.64 -0.63 25.28
N LYS A 444 -5.28 -0.52 26.56
CA LYS A 444 -6.19 -0.62 27.69
C LYS A 444 -6.32 0.73 28.36
N VAL A 445 -7.53 1.07 28.80
CA VAL A 445 -7.76 2.27 29.57
C VAL A 445 -6.90 2.24 30.84
N ALA A 446 -6.16 3.31 31.07
CA ALA A 446 -5.34 3.47 32.27
C ALA A 446 -6.19 3.94 33.46
N PRO A 447 -5.84 3.58 34.70
CA PRO A 447 -6.45 4.16 35.89
C PRO A 447 -6.30 5.68 35.92
N GLY A 448 -7.29 6.38 36.44
CA GLY A 448 -7.31 7.84 36.59
C GLY A 448 -8.68 8.42 36.24
N ALA A 449 -8.89 9.69 36.56
CA ALA A 449 -10.11 10.40 36.18
C ALA A 449 -10.05 10.76 34.69
N PRO A 450 -11.18 10.81 33.98
CA PRO A 450 -11.24 11.34 32.63
C PRO A 450 -10.92 12.84 32.60
N GLU A 451 -10.29 13.30 31.53
CA GLU A 451 -10.08 14.72 31.26
C GLU A 451 -11.27 15.26 30.47
N ARG A 452 -11.85 16.36 30.93
CA ARG A 452 -12.87 17.08 30.17
C ARG A 452 -12.23 18.11 29.28
N LEU A 453 -12.42 17.97 27.95
CA LEU A 453 -11.89 18.85 26.94
C LEU A 453 -13.04 19.64 26.28
N PRO A 454 -13.07 20.97 26.39
CA PRO A 454 -14.02 21.80 25.62
C PRO A 454 -13.73 21.67 24.12
N VAL A 455 -14.77 21.41 23.33
CA VAL A 455 -14.68 21.25 21.87
C VAL A 455 -15.98 21.76 21.22
N ASP A 456 -15.86 22.28 20.02
CA ASP A 456 -17.01 22.78 19.25
C ASP A 456 -17.45 21.75 18.20
N ARG A 457 -16.52 20.87 17.78
CA ARG A 457 -16.76 19.83 16.79
C ARG A 457 -15.93 18.58 17.06
N VAL A 458 -16.45 17.44 16.60
CA VAL A 458 -15.76 16.15 16.72
C VAL A 458 -15.80 15.44 15.36
N VAL A 459 -14.66 14.94 14.89
CA VAL A 459 -14.55 14.19 13.66
C VAL A 459 -13.95 12.81 13.94
N PHE A 460 -14.70 11.75 13.65
CA PHE A 460 -14.24 10.38 13.81
C PHE A 460 -13.52 9.89 12.55
N ALA A 461 -12.27 9.43 12.71
CA ALA A 461 -11.41 8.89 11.67
C ALA A 461 -10.91 7.48 12.04
N LEU A 462 -11.84 6.56 12.35
CA LEU A 462 -11.57 5.23 12.91
C LEU A 462 -11.50 4.11 11.85
N GLY A 463 -11.68 4.46 10.57
CA GLY A 463 -11.68 3.54 9.45
C GLY A 463 -13.09 3.29 8.88
N TYR A 464 -13.18 2.33 7.96
CA TYR A 464 -14.34 2.13 7.12
C TYR A 464 -14.68 0.66 6.97
N ARG A 465 -15.91 0.38 6.53
CA ARG A 465 -16.42 -0.95 6.13
C ARG A 465 -17.20 -0.82 4.82
N VAL A 466 -17.52 -1.95 4.22
CA VAL A 466 -18.41 -1.99 3.04
C VAL A 466 -19.81 -1.48 3.42
N GLU A 467 -20.43 -0.73 2.54
CA GLU A 467 -21.79 -0.23 2.74
C GLU A 467 -22.79 -1.38 2.84
N ALA A 468 -23.78 -1.25 3.74
CA ALA A 468 -24.78 -2.30 4.00
C ALA A 468 -25.61 -2.66 2.76
N ALA A 469 -25.99 -1.68 1.94
CA ALA A 469 -26.73 -1.90 0.70
C ALA A 469 -25.93 -2.75 -0.30
N VAL A 470 -24.65 -2.44 -0.47
CA VAL A 470 -23.76 -3.22 -1.34
C VAL A 470 -23.49 -4.60 -0.74
N ALA A 471 -23.28 -4.69 0.58
CA ALA A 471 -23.12 -5.98 1.25
C ALA A 471 -24.35 -6.88 1.14
N ALA A 472 -25.55 -6.32 1.14
CA ALA A 472 -26.80 -7.05 0.92
C ALA A 472 -26.92 -7.55 -0.53
N GLU A 473 -26.56 -6.72 -1.50
CA GLU A 473 -26.57 -7.07 -2.93
C GLU A 473 -25.56 -8.16 -3.27
N VAL A 474 -24.37 -8.08 -2.66
CA VAL A 474 -23.27 -9.04 -2.83
C VAL A 474 -23.39 -10.24 -1.89
N GLY A 475 -24.08 -10.10 -0.76
CA GLY A 475 -24.13 -11.10 0.33
C GLY A 475 -24.90 -12.39 0.01
N THR A 476 -25.64 -12.43 -1.10
CA THR A 476 -26.21 -13.66 -1.66
C THR A 476 -25.16 -14.51 -2.39
N LEU A 477 -24.00 -13.94 -2.64
CA LEU A 477 -22.89 -14.62 -3.29
C LEU A 477 -22.09 -15.41 -2.24
N PRO A 478 -21.83 -16.71 -2.39
CA PRO A 478 -20.88 -17.44 -1.59
C PRO A 478 -19.46 -16.97 -1.94
N LEU A 479 -19.08 -15.79 -1.45
CA LEU A 479 -17.72 -15.31 -1.59
C LEU A 479 -16.77 -16.25 -0.82
N PRO A 480 -15.62 -16.61 -1.39
CA PRO A 480 -14.61 -17.36 -0.65
C PRO A 480 -14.20 -16.53 0.58
N ARG A 481 -14.42 -17.14 1.75
CA ARG A 481 -14.15 -16.48 3.03
C ARG A 481 -12.68 -16.61 3.37
N ILE A 482 -11.95 -15.50 3.24
CA ILE A 482 -10.56 -15.43 3.72
C ILE A 482 -10.62 -15.26 5.24
N ASP A 483 -10.10 -16.21 6.02
CA ASP A 483 -9.87 -16.01 7.44
C ASP A 483 -8.77 -14.97 7.64
N LEU A 484 -9.19 -13.71 7.67
CA LEU A 484 -8.31 -12.57 7.86
C LEU A 484 -7.56 -12.61 9.20
N ARG A 485 -8.02 -13.41 10.19
CA ARG A 485 -7.33 -13.61 11.48
C ARG A 485 -6.00 -14.33 11.29
N HIS A 486 -5.93 -15.30 10.39
CA HIS A 486 -4.68 -15.98 10.03
C HIS A 486 -3.81 -15.15 9.10
N ALA A 487 -4.43 -14.37 8.21
CA ALA A 487 -3.74 -13.45 7.32
C ALA A 487 -3.20 -12.22 8.06
N PHE A 488 -3.91 -11.76 9.08
CA PHE A 488 -3.61 -10.56 9.86
C PHE A 488 -3.70 -10.85 11.37
N PRO A 489 -2.87 -11.72 11.94
CA PRO A 489 -2.99 -12.15 13.34
C PRO A 489 -2.85 -11.01 14.35
N ASN A 490 -2.51 -9.81 13.90
CA ASN A 490 -2.24 -8.64 14.73
C ASN A 490 -3.22 -7.47 14.46
N ARG A 491 -4.28 -7.67 13.67
CA ARG A 491 -5.34 -6.66 13.56
C ARG A 491 -6.45 -6.98 14.58
N PRO A 492 -6.88 -5.99 15.37
CA PRO A 492 -8.09 -6.11 16.18
C PRO A 492 -9.31 -6.00 15.26
N TRP A 493 -9.63 -7.07 14.55
CA TRP A 493 -10.80 -7.14 13.66
C TRP A 493 -12.09 -7.42 14.39
N THR A 494 -12.05 -7.59 15.69
CA THR A 494 -13.23 -7.69 16.51
C THR A 494 -13.60 -6.30 17.02
N ALA A 495 -14.26 -5.50 16.18
CA ALA A 495 -15.05 -4.39 16.67
C ALA A 495 -16.02 -4.86 17.77
N SER A 496 -16.48 -6.12 17.74
CA SER A 496 -17.28 -6.75 18.79
C SER A 496 -16.58 -6.88 20.15
N GLY A 497 -15.26 -6.98 20.19
CA GLY A 497 -14.51 -6.98 21.45
C GLY A 497 -14.30 -5.59 22.04
N LEU A 498 -14.43 -4.54 21.25
CA LEU A 498 -14.26 -3.15 21.67
C LEU A 498 -15.57 -2.46 22.03
N PHE A 499 -16.69 -2.85 21.41
CA PHE A 499 -17.93 -2.10 21.44
C PHE A 499 -19.17 -2.97 21.71
N GLY A 500 -19.07 -4.07 22.42
CA GLY A 500 -20.16 -4.84 23.04
C GLY A 500 -21.54 -4.85 22.36
N GLY A 501 -21.64 -5.13 21.06
CA GLY A 501 -22.93 -5.14 20.35
C GLY A 501 -23.06 -6.23 19.31
N GLU A 502 -24.16 -6.98 19.35
CA GLU A 502 -24.44 -8.17 18.53
C GLU A 502 -24.63 -7.90 17.00
N ALA A 503 -24.74 -6.65 16.57
CA ALA A 503 -25.10 -6.31 15.18
C ALA A 503 -23.96 -6.49 14.13
N SER A 504 -22.70 -6.65 14.55
CA SER A 504 -21.56 -6.85 13.65
C SER A 504 -21.23 -8.32 13.36
N THR A 505 -21.91 -9.24 14.03
CA THR A 505 -21.57 -10.67 14.03
C THR A 505 -22.06 -11.38 12.77
N ILE A 506 -23.11 -10.91 12.13
CA ILE A 506 -23.76 -11.60 10.99
C ILE A 506 -22.89 -11.55 9.73
N GLY A 507 -22.29 -10.40 9.41
CA GLY A 507 -21.41 -10.27 8.24
C GLY A 507 -20.07 -10.99 8.40
N LEU A 508 -19.50 -11.00 9.61
CA LEU A 508 -18.21 -11.63 9.91
C LEU A 508 -18.31 -13.15 10.10
N GLN A 509 -19.37 -13.67 10.73
CA GLN A 509 -19.59 -15.11 10.84
C GLN A 509 -19.94 -15.74 9.49
N ALA A 510 -20.60 -14.99 8.62
CA ALA A 510 -20.79 -15.39 7.25
C ALA A 510 -19.45 -15.47 6.50
N LEU A 511 -18.51 -14.55 6.72
CA LEU A 511 -17.15 -14.57 6.14
C LEU A 511 -16.25 -15.68 6.70
N GLU A 512 -16.45 -16.11 7.95
CA GLU A 512 -15.57 -17.04 8.66
C GLU A 512 -15.70 -18.52 8.28
N ARG A 513 -16.87 -18.98 7.83
CA ARG A 513 -17.13 -20.41 7.60
C ARG A 513 -16.52 -21.02 6.35
N GLU A 514 -16.28 -20.29 5.28
CA GLU A 514 -15.88 -20.86 3.96
C GLU A 514 -14.41 -20.75 3.59
N VAL A 515 -13.66 -19.82 4.16
CA VAL A 515 -12.20 -19.72 3.92
C VAL A 515 -11.43 -20.88 4.55
N THR A 516 -11.97 -21.44 5.64
CA THR A 516 -11.36 -22.60 6.30
C THR A 516 -11.30 -23.83 5.37
N LEU A 517 -12.22 -23.94 4.42
CA LEU A 517 -12.27 -25.07 3.48
C LEU A 517 -11.37 -24.91 2.26
N ALA A 518 -11.17 -23.69 1.74
CA ALA A 518 -10.35 -23.45 0.55
C ALA A 518 -8.84 -23.52 0.83
N VAL A 519 -8.39 -23.11 2.04
CA VAL A 519 -6.99 -23.20 2.44
C VAL A 519 -6.57 -24.63 2.81
N ALA A 520 -7.53 -25.46 3.23
CA ALA A 520 -7.28 -26.89 3.53
C ALA A 520 -7.09 -27.75 2.28
N ALA A 521 -7.54 -27.28 1.11
CA ALA A 521 -7.47 -28.04 -0.15
C ALA A 521 -6.21 -27.77 -0.99
N ALA A 522 -5.36 -26.80 -0.62
CA ALA A 522 -4.09 -26.59 -1.29
C ALA A 522 -3.00 -27.47 -0.66
N PRO A 523 -2.38 -28.40 -1.39
CA PRO A 523 -1.32 -29.23 -0.84
C PRO A 523 -0.02 -28.43 -0.70
N VAL A 524 0.07 -27.60 0.32
CA VAL A 524 1.35 -27.06 0.76
C VAL A 524 2.04 -28.17 1.54
N ARG A 525 3.07 -28.77 0.95
CA ARG A 525 3.97 -29.67 1.68
C ARG A 525 4.66 -28.89 2.81
N ALA A 526 3.98 -28.81 3.94
CA ALA A 526 4.42 -28.16 5.18
C ALA A 526 5.58 -28.90 5.88
N GLY A 527 6.19 -29.89 5.23
CA GLY A 527 7.15 -30.79 5.88
C GLY A 527 8.52 -30.17 6.18
N TRP A 528 8.94 -29.13 5.47
CA TRP A 528 10.31 -28.60 5.59
C TRP A 528 10.41 -27.45 6.59
N TRP A 529 9.43 -26.58 6.62
CA TRP A 529 9.42 -25.42 7.51
C TRP A 529 9.09 -25.75 8.97
N ALA A 530 8.30 -26.80 9.21
CA ALA A 530 7.93 -27.22 10.58
C ALA A 530 9.10 -27.84 11.36
N ARG A 531 10.13 -28.35 10.68
CA ARG A 531 11.33 -28.91 11.35
C ARG A 531 12.35 -27.87 11.76
N LEU A 532 12.36 -26.69 11.13
CA LEU A 532 13.30 -25.61 11.47
C LEU A 532 12.90 -24.81 12.74
N PHE A 533 11.63 -24.90 13.16
CA PHE A 533 11.13 -24.13 14.30
C PHE A 533 11.06 -24.89 15.63
N ARG A 534 11.45 -26.17 15.68
CA ARG A 534 11.35 -26.98 16.90
C ARG A 534 12.64 -27.20 17.68
N ARG A 535 13.75 -26.55 17.36
CA ARG A 535 14.98 -26.59 18.16
C ARG A 535 15.58 -25.18 18.29
N GLY A 536 15.55 -24.63 19.50
CA GLY A 536 16.33 -23.46 19.87
C GLY A 536 15.59 -22.51 20.81
N GLN A 537 15.42 -22.87 22.06
CA GLN A 537 15.30 -21.90 23.15
C GLN A 537 16.68 -21.31 23.40
N SER A 538 16.73 -19.99 23.51
CA SER A 538 17.83 -19.09 23.89
C SER A 538 18.55 -18.39 22.73
N GLY A 539 18.49 -17.05 22.76
CA GLY A 539 19.30 -16.18 21.92
C GLY A 539 18.47 -15.15 21.13
N THR A 540 18.68 -13.92 21.44
CA THR A 540 18.14 -12.70 20.82
C THR A 540 18.11 -12.79 19.29
N VAL A 541 16.91 -12.94 18.74
CA VAL A 541 16.69 -12.87 17.28
C VAL A 541 16.81 -11.41 16.83
N PRO A 542 17.66 -11.08 15.83
CA PRO A 542 17.72 -9.72 15.29
C PRO A 542 16.37 -9.28 14.75
N ARG A 543 16.00 -8.04 15.00
CA ARG A 543 14.72 -7.40 14.64
C ARG A 543 14.50 -7.20 13.12
N ILE A 544 15.13 -8.00 12.28
CA ILE A 544 15.06 -7.87 10.82
C ILE A 544 13.91 -8.72 10.28
N GLY A 545 13.04 -8.12 9.52
CA GLY A 545 12.10 -8.82 8.67
C GLY A 545 10.69 -9.06 9.20
N ARG A 546 10.29 -8.43 10.32
CA ARG A 546 8.90 -8.56 10.80
C ARG A 546 7.91 -7.90 9.83
N TRP A 547 8.26 -6.72 9.35
CA TRP A 547 7.46 -5.97 8.37
C TRP A 547 7.50 -6.60 6.97
N ALA A 548 8.67 -6.98 6.47
CA ALA A 548 8.78 -7.65 5.17
C ALA A 548 8.02 -8.98 5.14
N ARG A 549 7.98 -9.74 6.26
CA ARG A 549 7.17 -10.97 6.35
C ARG A 549 5.67 -10.69 6.41
N ILE A 550 5.26 -9.63 7.09
CA ILE A 550 3.86 -9.20 7.14
C ILE A 550 3.41 -8.74 5.75
N TRP A 551 4.23 -7.96 5.06
CA TRP A 551 3.94 -7.47 3.71
C TRP A 551 3.93 -8.57 2.64
N ARG A 552 4.88 -9.49 2.66
CA ARG A 552 4.87 -10.67 1.76
C ARG A 552 3.61 -11.51 1.92
N ARG A 553 3.14 -11.70 3.16
CA ARG A 553 1.86 -12.39 3.42
C ARG A 553 0.67 -11.55 2.95
N GLN A 554 0.67 -10.24 3.16
CA GLN A 554 -0.42 -9.35 2.73
C GLN A 554 -0.52 -9.29 1.20
N ALA A 555 0.60 -9.11 0.51
CA ALA A 555 0.64 -9.09 -0.95
C ALA A 555 0.21 -10.43 -1.56
N ALA A 556 0.73 -11.55 -1.05
CA ALA A 556 0.38 -12.88 -1.54
C ALA A 556 -1.09 -13.24 -1.31
N ILE A 557 -1.66 -12.84 -0.17
CA ILE A 557 -3.07 -13.11 0.15
C ILE A 557 -4.00 -12.19 -0.64
N GLY A 558 -3.65 -10.89 -0.77
CA GLY A 558 -4.41 -9.96 -1.57
C GLY A 558 -4.46 -10.35 -3.04
N LEU A 559 -3.34 -10.78 -3.61
CA LEU A 559 -3.24 -11.24 -5.00
C LEU A 559 -3.98 -12.58 -5.22
N ALA A 560 -3.85 -13.53 -4.30
CA ALA A 560 -4.55 -14.82 -4.40
C ALA A 560 -6.08 -14.67 -4.28
N ALA A 561 -6.55 -13.75 -3.43
CA ALA A 561 -7.97 -13.50 -3.26
C ALA A 561 -8.59 -12.76 -4.45
N ALA A 562 -7.84 -11.85 -5.10
CA ALA A 562 -8.30 -11.11 -6.28
C ALA A 562 -8.53 -12.02 -7.51
N SER A 563 -8.03 -13.24 -7.50
CA SER A 563 -8.09 -14.16 -8.65
C SER A 563 -9.22 -15.20 -8.59
N MET A 564 -10.12 -15.14 -7.59
CA MET A 564 -11.22 -16.11 -7.48
C MET A 564 -12.54 -15.53 -8.03
N PRO A 565 -13.03 -16.01 -9.19
CA PRO A 565 -14.32 -15.60 -9.73
C PRO A 565 -15.46 -16.29 -8.97
N TYR A 566 -16.50 -15.52 -8.66
CA TYR A 566 -17.79 -16.07 -8.24
C TYR A 566 -18.55 -16.58 -9.48
N GLU A 567 -18.95 -17.84 -9.47
CA GLU A 567 -19.57 -18.50 -10.63
C GLU A 567 -18.87 -18.22 -11.97
N GLY A 568 -17.58 -17.90 -11.94
CA GLY A 568 -16.80 -17.58 -13.13
C GLY A 568 -17.06 -16.21 -13.75
N ARG A 569 -17.91 -15.35 -13.14
CA ARG A 569 -18.33 -14.07 -13.74
C ARG A 569 -18.22 -12.84 -12.83
N VAL A 570 -17.92 -12.99 -11.54
CA VAL A 570 -17.80 -11.87 -10.60
C VAL A 570 -16.44 -11.89 -9.92
N TRP A 571 -15.72 -10.77 -9.93
CA TRP A 571 -14.45 -10.53 -9.24
C TRP A 571 -14.62 -9.44 -8.20
N VAL A 572 -14.07 -9.61 -7.01
CA VAL A 572 -14.07 -8.60 -5.94
C VAL A 572 -12.65 -8.15 -5.66
N VAL A 573 -12.41 -6.83 -5.62
CA VAL A 573 -11.07 -6.27 -5.51
C VAL A 573 -11.00 -5.03 -4.61
N GLY A 574 -9.78 -4.67 -4.20
CA GLY A 574 -9.52 -3.48 -3.39
C GLY A 574 -10.09 -3.59 -1.99
N ASP A 575 -10.42 -2.44 -1.41
CA ASP A 575 -10.96 -2.37 -0.06
C ASP A 575 -12.32 -3.06 0.10
N ALA A 576 -13.00 -3.36 -1.00
CA ALA A 576 -14.20 -4.20 -1.02
C ALA A 576 -13.92 -5.63 -0.54
N LEU A 577 -12.72 -6.14 -0.83
CA LEU A 577 -12.29 -7.51 -0.49
C LEU A 577 -11.53 -7.57 0.82
N VAL A 578 -10.52 -6.71 0.99
CA VAL A 578 -9.55 -6.81 2.11
C VAL A 578 -9.78 -5.79 3.22
N GLY A 579 -10.79 -4.94 3.08
CA GLY A 579 -10.98 -3.77 3.93
C GLY A 579 -9.99 -2.64 3.60
N PRO A 580 -10.06 -1.50 4.30
CA PRO A 580 -9.24 -0.33 4.00
C PRO A 580 -7.75 -0.66 3.91
N SER A 581 -7.16 -0.39 2.76
CA SER A 581 -5.77 -0.73 2.42
C SER A 581 -5.01 0.49 1.86
N THR A 582 -4.06 0.29 0.98
CA THR A 582 -3.32 1.36 0.31
C THR A 582 -3.78 1.52 -1.14
N VAL A 583 -3.63 2.72 -1.68
CA VAL A 583 -3.97 3.00 -3.09
C VAL A 583 -3.26 2.02 -4.04
N VAL A 584 -1.96 1.83 -3.86
CA VAL A 584 -1.17 0.92 -4.70
C VAL A 584 -1.55 -0.55 -4.49
N GLY A 585 -1.95 -0.95 -3.29
CA GLY A 585 -2.45 -2.30 -3.01
C GLY A 585 -3.78 -2.57 -3.71
N ALA A 586 -4.71 -1.63 -3.63
CA ALA A 586 -6.00 -1.72 -4.32
C ALA A 586 -5.82 -1.76 -5.85
N MET A 587 -4.93 -0.93 -6.39
CA MET A 587 -4.57 -0.90 -7.80
C MET A 587 -3.99 -2.25 -8.26
N ALA A 588 -3.05 -2.82 -7.52
CA ALA A 588 -2.45 -4.12 -7.85
C ALA A 588 -3.48 -5.25 -7.90
N GLN A 589 -4.47 -5.24 -6.99
CA GLN A 589 -5.57 -6.19 -6.99
C GLN A 589 -6.48 -6.02 -8.21
N GLY A 590 -6.85 -4.79 -8.57
CA GLY A 590 -7.66 -4.52 -9.76
C GLY A 590 -6.99 -5.02 -11.04
N ARG A 591 -5.69 -4.80 -11.16
CA ARG A 591 -4.87 -5.30 -12.26
C ARG A 591 -4.85 -6.82 -12.35
N GLU A 592 -4.61 -7.50 -11.22
CA GLU A 592 -4.57 -8.97 -11.22
C GLU A 592 -5.95 -9.59 -11.50
N ALA A 593 -7.04 -8.98 -11.01
CA ALA A 593 -8.38 -9.42 -11.34
C ALA A 593 -8.68 -9.31 -12.84
N ALA A 594 -8.32 -8.20 -13.47
CA ALA A 594 -8.48 -8.03 -14.92
C ALA A 594 -7.71 -9.11 -15.70
N ARG A 595 -6.48 -9.38 -15.32
CA ARG A 595 -5.67 -10.44 -15.94
C ARG A 595 -6.24 -11.84 -15.71
N SER A 596 -6.77 -12.10 -14.51
CA SER A 596 -7.48 -13.34 -14.19
C SER A 596 -8.72 -13.49 -15.05
N LEU A 597 -9.51 -12.43 -15.21
CA LEU A 597 -10.69 -12.38 -16.03
C LEU A 597 -10.38 -12.65 -17.53
N LEU A 598 -9.35 -12.01 -18.07
CA LEU A 598 -8.90 -12.24 -19.45
C LEU A 598 -8.50 -13.70 -19.66
N ARG A 599 -7.81 -14.32 -18.71
CA ARG A 599 -7.47 -15.75 -18.78
C ARG A 599 -8.70 -16.66 -18.71
N ALA A 600 -9.70 -16.30 -17.90
CA ALA A 600 -10.91 -17.10 -17.69
C ALA A 600 -11.87 -17.02 -18.88
N ARG A 601 -11.89 -15.90 -19.63
CA ARG A 601 -12.79 -15.62 -20.77
C ARG A 601 -14.26 -15.98 -20.47
N PRO A 602 -14.90 -15.36 -19.47
CA PRO A 602 -16.29 -15.63 -19.14
C PRO A 602 -17.22 -15.31 -20.32
N SER A 603 -18.34 -16.02 -20.42
CA SER A 603 -19.34 -15.77 -21.47
C SER A 603 -20.76 -15.76 -20.89
N ARG A 604 -21.67 -15.00 -21.54
CA ARG A 604 -23.11 -14.92 -21.21
C ARG A 604 -23.81 -16.23 -21.55
N GLY A 605 -23.75 -17.26 -20.90
CA GLY A 605 -24.44 -18.48 -21.32
C GLY A 605 -24.14 -19.72 -20.51
N LEU A 606 -23.27 -19.60 -19.53
CA LEU A 606 -23.04 -20.65 -18.55
C LEU A 606 -24.13 -20.56 -17.48
N SER A 607 -25.29 -21.24 -17.76
CA SER A 607 -26.27 -21.55 -16.72
C SER A 607 -25.58 -22.36 -15.61
N SER A 608 -25.93 -22.05 -14.38
CA SER A 608 -25.52 -22.71 -13.15
C SER A 608 -25.64 -24.25 -13.24
N GLY A 609 -24.56 -24.95 -13.57
CA GLY A 609 -24.56 -26.41 -13.63
C GLY A 609 -23.29 -27.07 -14.13
N GLY A 610 -22.38 -26.33 -14.72
CA GLY A 610 -21.10 -26.89 -15.16
C GLY A 610 -20.01 -26.68 -14.11
N THR A 611 -19.59 -27.72 -13.43
CA THR A 611 -18.26 -27.74 -12.81
C THR A 611 -17.26 -27.35 -13.89
N LEU A 612 -16.69 -26.15 -13.77
CA LEU A 612 -15.56 -25.77 -14.60
C LEU A 612 -14.52 -26.91 -14.50
N PRO A 613 -14.01 -27.41 -15.63
CA PRO A 613 -12.82 -28.23 -15.53
C PRO A 613 -11.79 -27.35 -14.79
N VAL A 614 -11.41 -27.77 -13.61
CA VAL A 614 -10.18 -27.32 -13.00
C VAL A 614 -9.12 -27.71 -14.00
N GLY A 615 -8.85 -26.81 -14.97
CA GLY A 615 -7.69 -26.95 -15.81
C GLY A 615 -6.52 -27.15 -14.87
N PRO A 616 -5.55 -28.02 -15.18
CA PRO A 616 -4.47 -28.25 -14.27
C PRO A 616 -3.93 -26.89 -13.91
N THR A 617 -4.15 -26.47 -12.65
CA THR A 617 -3.28 -25.49 -12.01
C THR A 617 -1.93 -25.94 -12.46
N ARG A 618 -1.23 -25.15 -13.27
CA ARG A 618 0.16 -25.43 -13.63
C ARG A 618 0.78 -25.89 -12.33
N ALA A 619 1.00 -27.17 -12.22
CA ALA A 619 1.60 -27.78 -11.05
C ALA A 619 2.77 -26.88 -10.78
N ALA A 620 2.84 -26.31 -9.58
CA ALA A 620 3.87 -25.37 -9.19
C ALA A 620 5.15 -25.91 -9.78
N ALA A 621 5.72 -25.18 -10.74
CA ALA A 621 6.79 -25.70 -11.58
C ALA A 621 7.76 -26.36 -10.64
N ASP A 622 8.06 -27.62 -10.87
CA ASP A 622 8.92 -28.41 -10.01
C ASP A 622 10.07 -27.49 -9.60
N PRO A 623 10.31 -27.26 -8.30
CA PRO A 623 11.37 -26.38 -7.85
C PRO A 623 12.71 -26.71 -8.50
N ASP A 624 12.90 -27.97 -8.87
CA ASP A 624 14.08 -28.45 -9.61
C ASP A 624 14.02 -28.10 -11.12
N GLU A 625 12.84 -27.95 -11.69
CA GLU A 625 12.68 -27.48 -13.08
C GLU A 625 12.86 -25.96 -13.18
N ALA A 626 12.34 -25.20 -12.23
CA ALA A 626 12.62 -23.77 -12.10
C ALA A 626 14.11 -23.51 -11.84
N ARG A 627 14.76 -24.36 -11.05
CA ARG A 627 16.19 -24.31 -10.77
C ARG A 627 17.02 -24.70 -12.01
N ARG A 628 16.63 -25.73 -12.77
CA ARG A 628 17.28 -26.11 -14.03
C ARG A 628 17.14 -25.03 -15.08
N SER A 629 15.96 -24.46 -15.28
CA SER A 629 15.71 -23.33 -16.19
C SER A 629 16.49 -22.07 -15.79
N TYR A 630 16.71 -21.85 -14.51
CA TYR A 630 17.53 -20.76 -14.00
C TYR A 630 19.03 -21.00 -14.24
N LEU A 631 19.51 -22.23 -14.06
CA LEU A 631 20.90 -22.62 -14.27
C LEU A 631 21.23 -22.71 -15.78
N ASP A 632 20.31 -23.15 -16.62
CA ASP A 632 20.49 -23.19 -18.08
C ASP A 632 20.59 -21.79 -18.73
N ARG A 633 19.94 -20.80 -18.15
CA ARG A 633 20.08 -19.39 -18.59
C ARG A 633 21.40 -18.74 -18.17
N ARG A 634 22.22 -19.41 -17.38
CA ARG A 634 23.51 -18.94 -16.86
C ARG A 634 24.71 -19.78 -17.31
N ARG A 635 24.62 -20.46 -18.44
CA ARG A 635 25.84 -21.05 -19.04
C ARG A 635 26.86 -19.95 -19.26
N PRO A 636 28.12 -20.10 -18.79
CA PRO A 636 29.19 -19.18 -19.13
C PRO A 636 29.29 -19.08 -20.65
N ILE A 637 29.37 -17.87 -21.17
CA ILE A 637 29.75 -17.65 -22.55
C ILE A 637 31.19 -18.18 -22.65
N PRO A 638 31.51 -19.07 -23.58
CA PRO A 638 32.90 -19.49 -23.79
C PRO A 638 33.77 -18.25 -24.04
N LEU A 639 34.92 -18.21 -23.40
CA LEU A 639 35.95 -17.18 -23.60
C LEU A 639 36.36 -17.10 -25.08
#